data_e99ddc07dbb163090a1c6f67c74b3d0a
#
_entry.id   e99ddc07dbb163090a1c6f67c74b3d0a
#
_cell.length_a   1.000
_cell.length_b   1.000
_cell.length_c   1.000
_cell.angle_alpha   90.00
_cell.angle_beta   90.00
_cell.angle_gamma   90.00
#
_symmetry.space_group_name_H-M   'P 1'
#
loop_
_entity.id
_entity.type
_entity.pdbx_description
1 polymer ?
#
loop_
_entity_poly.entity_id
_entity_poly.type
_entity_poly.pdbx_seq_one_letter_code
_entity_poly.pdbx_strand_id
1 'polypeptide(L)'
;MNTEQETNTRVEESELNLGDILQTVLANWYWFVLSVVVCAGAAFLYLKWAPKVYTRTASVLIKDDAKGGAMSESAAFEDLGLFGSKRNVDNEVLVFKSRRLMTEVARNLHLDVSYTVKDGLRTVELYTQSPVQLSFPDAEEAQAFSLKAVPVSGKEVILSGFTLGGQEVADGKPVKVALNDTVTTPVGRVVVVPSLYYGDKYFNTVVQVTKSPLQDVALRFQGGLQATLANKASTIINLTLQDVSIPRAEDVINTLISVYNTDAINDKNQIVMNTSNFINDRLIVIEKELGDVDSDIESYKREHQLTDISSETGMYLQTSSQYRQEGLSLENQLSLAKYIKNYLTDPGKSSDLIPANTGISDVNIESQIGEFNEMLLKRDKLISNSSSKNPVVQDLNNSLIAMKQTIIRSVDNLIVGLNIKIKNIRAQEEQTSRRISAVPTQQKEVLSVERRQKIKEELYLYLLNKREENELTQRMTESNARIIDPAAGSNTPVAPKSMMILLASIVLGCAIPAGVLWLLAVSDTKVRSRKDVEGVLSVPFLGEIPMRDKKDKSEVVVHENGRDSVSEAFRIVRTNMDFMRVKDKKMQVVMFTSFNPGAGKTFVSMNLAMSFALTHKKVVLVDLDIRKGTLSSHVHVSDKGVTNYLSGRIDNVDEIIRQNELCDKLDIIHAGPVPPNPAELLLGDRLETLIAELRKRYDYIILDNVPAGVVADAVIVNRVADLTIYVVRAGRMDRRALPEVEKLYQEGKLRNMSLILNGTVYKHGAYGYRYGYGYGYGYSYGYGYGYGQHKK
;
A
#
# COMPACT_ATOMS: atom_id res chain seq x y z
N MET A 1 -21.65 -56.10 9.65
CA MET A 1 -21.01 -55.33 8.57
C MET A 1 -22.03 -54.27 8.20
N ASN A 2 -21.92 -53.12 8.86
CA ASN A 2 -22.76 -51.94 8.66
C ASN A 2 -22.08 -51.06 7.63
N THR A 3 -22.72 -50.82 6.52
CA THR A 3 -22.35 -49.79 5.54
C THR A 3 -23.23 -48.60 5.83
N GLU A 4 -22.64 -47.60 6.52
CA GLU A 4 -23.17 -46.25 6.61
C GLU A 4 -23.06 -45.60 5.23
N GLN A 5 -24.19 -45.31 4.61
CA GLN A 5 -24.26 -44.40 3.46
C GLN A 5 -24.25 -42.96 3.98
N GLU A 6 -23.09 -42.32 3.88
CA GLU A 6 -22.96 -40.89 4.00
C GLU A 6 -23.72 -40.23 2.84
N THR A 7 -24.84 -39.61 3.17
CA THR A 7 -25.54 -38.68 2.28
C THR A 7 -24.74 -37.39 2.18
N ASN A 8 -23.92 -37.33 1.16
CA ASN A 8 -23.17 -36.11 0.79
C ASN A 8 -24.16 -35.11 0.18
N THR A 9 -24.73 -34.23 1.02
CA THR A 9 -25.48 -33.05 0.58
C THR A 9 -24.46 -32.07 -0.03
N ARG A 10 -24.20 -32.22 -1.32
CA ARG A 10 -23.59 -31.15 -2.12
C ARG A 10 -24.54 -29.96 -2.08
N VAL A 11 -24.20 -28.97 -1.30
CA VAL A 11 -24.65 -27.60 -1.52
C VAL A 11 -24.01 -27.16 -2.85
N GLU A 12 -24.76 -27.29 -3.95
CA GLU A 12 -24.36 -26.65 -5.21
C GLU A 12 -24.28 -25.15 -4.93
N GLU A 13 -23.04 -24.62 -4.88
CA GLU A 13 -22.78 -23.20 -4.96
C GLU A 13 -23.53 -22.67 -6.17
N SER A 14 -24.42 -21.73 -5.96
CA SER A 14 -25.18 -21.08 -7.01
C SER A 14 -24.19 -20.51 -8.04
N GLU A 15 -24.03 -21.18 -9.17
CA GLU A 15 -23.31 -20.64 -10.32
C GLU A 15 -23.92 -19.27 -10.63
N LEU A 16 -23.11 -18.23 -10.42
CA LEU A 16 -23.45 -16.85 -10.77
C LEU A 16 -23.71 -16.81 -12.27
N ASN A 17 -24.98 -16.88 -12.67
CA ASN A 17 -25.39 -16.86 -14.05
C ASN A 17 -25.11 -15.47 -14.62
N LEU A 18 -24.02 -15.33 -15.41
CA LEU A 18 -23.60 -14.08 -16.02
C LEU A 18 -24.75 -13.34 -16.73
N GLY A 19 -25.73 -14.10 -17.26
CA GLY A 19 -26.92 -13.55 -17.89
C GLY A 19 -27.85 -12.81 -16.92
N ASP A 20 -28.03 -13.34 -15.71
CA ASP A 20 -28.89 -12.72 -14.69
C ASP A 20 -28.23 -11.45 -14.11
N ILE A 21 -26.90 -11.46 -13.97
CA ILE A 21 -26.13 -10.27 -13.57
C ILE A 21 -26.27 -9.19 -14.63
N LEU A 22 -26.09 -9.53 -15.91
CA LEU A 22 -26.19 -8.58 -17.02
C LEU A 22 -27.59 -7.98 -17.11
N GLN A 23 -28.64 -8.77 -16.98
CA GLN A 23 -30.02 -8.27 -16.95
C GLN A 23 -30.30 -7.36 -15.77
N THR A 24 -29.75 -7.66 -14.60
CA THR A 24 -29.91 -6.83 -13.41
C THR A 24 -29.22 -5.49 -13.55
N VAL A 25 -28.02 -5.48 -14.15
CA VAL A 25 -27.26 -4.26 -14.47
C VAL A 25 -28.00 -3.44 -15.51
N LEU A 26 -28.49 -4.04 -16.59
CA LEU A 26 -29.26 -3.35 -17.65
C LEU A 26 -30.60 -2.80 -17.13
N ALA A 27 -31.26 -3.50 -16.22
CA ALA A 27 -32.50 -3.02 -15.62
C ALA A 27 -32.30 -1.81 -14.70
N ASN A 28 -31.08 -1.66 -14.13
CA ASN A 28 -30.75 -0.61 -13.16
C ASN A 28 -29.62 0.31 -13.67
N TRP A 29 -29.37 0.37 -14.98
CA TRP A 29 -28.25 1.08 -15.59
C TRP A 29 -28.14 2.55 -15.17
N TYR A 30 -29.25 3.22 -14.90
CA TYR A 30 -29.29 4.61 -14.47
C TYR A 30 -28.59 4.86 -13.12
N TRP A 31 -28.60 3.87 -12.20
CA TRP A 31 -27.84 3.96 -10.93
C TRP A 31 -26.35 3.89 -11.16
N PHE A 32 -25.91 3.09 -12.11
CA PHE A 32 -24.51 3.01 -12.51
C PHE A 32 -24.03 4.30 -13.14
N VAL A 33 -24.79 4.87 -14.06
CA VAL A 33 -24.46 6.16 -14.69
C VAL A 33 -24.41 7.27 -13.64
N LEU A 34 -25.41 7.36 -12.76
CA LEU A 34 -25.44 8.36 -11.71
C LEU A 34 -24.24 8.23 -10.79
N SER A 35 -23.93 7.03 -10.33
CA SER A 35 -22.79 6.77 -9.44
C SER A 35 -21.47 7.11 -10.11
N VAL A 36 -21.27 6.73 -11.38
CA VAL A 36 -20.06 7.07 -12.15
C VAL A 36 -19.93 8.58 -12.31
N VAL A 37 -21.01 9.30 -12.62
CA VAL A 37 -21.00 10.77 -12.73
C VAL A 37 -20.62 11.43 -11.40
N VAL A 38 -21.16 10.95 -10.28
CA VAL A 38 -20.83 11.48 -8.94
C VAL A 38 -19.37 11.21 -8.60
N CYS A 39 -18.89 9.96 -8.82
CA CYS A 39 -17.50 9.59 -8.55
C CYS A 39 -16.51 10.33 -9.47
N ALA A 40 -16.84 10.49 -10.76
CA ALA A 40 -16.02 11.25 -11.70
C ALA A 40 -16.01 12.75 -11.36
N GLY A 41 -17.14 13.30 -10.93
CA GLY A 41 -17.24 14.68 -10.43
C GLY A 41 -16.37 14.91 -9.18
N ALA A 42 -16.41 13.99 -8.22
CA ALA A 42 -15.56 14.03 -7.04
C ALA A 42 -14.06 13.90 -7.40
N ALA A 43 -13.71 12.99 -8.31
CA ALA A 43 -12.35 12.84 -8.81
C ALA A 43 -11.85 14.09 -9.55
N PHE A 44 -12.71 14.73 -10.35
CA PHE A 44 -12.41 15.98 -11.03
C PHE A 44 -12.17 17.13 -10.04
N LEU A 45 -12.99 17.26 -9.00
CA LEU A 45 -12.79 18.24 -7.93
C LEU A 45 -11.50 17.98 -7.18
N TYR A 46 -11.22 16.72 -6.84
CA TYR A 46 -9.95 16.33 -6.24
C TYR A 46 -8.75 16.70 -7.11
N LEU A 47 -8.80 16.41 -8.41
CA LEU A 47 -7.73 16.76 -9.37
C LEU A 47 -7.55 18.28 -9.51
N LYS A 48 -8.61 19.06 -9.32
CA LYS A 48 -8.51 20.52 -9.29
C LYS A 48 -7.95 21.06 -7.96
N TRP A 49 -8.17 20.37 -6.88
CA TRP A 49 -7.68 20.77 -5.55
C TRP A 49 -6.28 20.30 -5.25
N ALA A 50 -5.90 19.08 -5.65
CA ALA A 50 -4.61 18.47 -5.32
C ALA A 50 -3.44 19.26 -5.95
N PRO A 51 -2.34 19.50 -5.21
CA PRO A 51 -1.15 20.16 -5.75
C PRO A 51 -0.48 19.28 -6.80
N LYS A 52 0.07 19.92 -7.83
CA LYS A 52 0.86 19.25 -8.85
C LYS A 52 2.27 19.02 -8.31
N VAL A 53 2.74 17.78 -8.41
CA VAL A 53 4.09 17.40 -7.99
C VAL A 53 4.92 17.07 -9.21
N TYR A 54 6.14 17.59 -9.24
CA TYR A 54 7.10 17.40 -10.31
C TYR A 54 8.32 16.65 -9.79
N THR A 55 8.95 15.87 -10.65
CA THR A 55 10.19 15.15 -10.32
C THR A 55 11.36 15.85 -11.00
N ARG A 56 12.45 16.04 -10.26
CA ARG A 56 13.74 16.52 -10.76
C ARG A 56 14.82 15.53 -10.38
N THR A 57 15.73 15.28 -11.32
CA THR A 57 16.83 14.34 -11.14
C THR A 57 18.12 14.98 -11.60
N ALA A 58 19.18 14.81 -10.82
CA ALA A 58 20.55 15.12 -11.21
C ALA A 58 21.39 13.85 -11.20
N SER A 59 22.40 13.79 -12.08
CA SER A 59 23.35 12.69 -12.13
C SER A 59 24.74 13.20 -11.73
N VAL A 60 25.33 12.56 -10.75
CA VAL A 60 26.62 12.96 -10.16
C VAL A 60 27.59 11.79 -10.23
N LEU A 61 28.76 12.03 -10.80
CA LEU A 61 29.88 11.08 -10.80
C LEU A 61 30.72 11.31 -9.55
N ILE A 62 30.89 10.29 -8.76
CA ILE A 62 31.86 10.29 -7.65
C ILE A 62 33.22 9.90 -8.22
N LYS A 63 34.20 10.80 -8.07
CA LYS A 63 35.58 10.52 -8.49
C LYS A 63 36.20 9.48 -7.56
N ASP A 64 36.89 8.54 -8.17
CA ASP A 64 37.68 7.55 -7.44
C ASP A 64 39.14 8.10 -7.35
N ASP A 65 39.54 8.51 -6.15
CA ASP A 65 40.87 9.08 -5.91
C ASP A 65 42.01 8.06 -6.17
N ALA A 66 41.66 6.76 -6.38
CA ALA A 66 42.64 5.70 -6.64
C ALA A 66 43.36 5.83 -8.01
N LYS A 67 42.95 6.72 -8.91
CA LYS A 67 43.55 6.85 -10.26
C LYS A 67 44.36 8.12 -10.48
N GLY A 68 44.60 8.96 -9.46
CA GLY A 68 45.20 10.28 -9.60
C GLY A 68 46.60 10.45 -8.99
N GLY A 69 47.20 9.48 -8.39
CA GLY A 69 48.57 9.56 -7.81
C GLY A 69 49.57 8.66 -8.55
N ALA A 70 50.78 9.19 -8.75
CA ALA A 70 51.92 8.57 -9.42
C ALA A 70 51.97 7.06 -9.35
N MET A 71 52.27 6.44 -10.48
CA MET A 71 52.55 5.00 -10.60
C MET A 71 53.43 4.50 -9.43
N SER A 72 52.79 4.09 -8.36
CA SER A 72 53.46 3.33 -7.29
C SER A 72 53.30 1.85 -7.59
N GLU A 73 54.28 1.05 -7.21
CA GLU A 73 54.37 -0.40 -7.37
C GLU A 73 53.12 -1.17 -6.85
N SER A 74 52.20 -0.52 -6.19
CA SER A 74 50.91 -1.06 -5.75
C SER A 74 49.92 -1.46 -6.87
N ALA A 75 50.04 -0.88 -8.07
CA ALA A 75 49.20 -1.23 -9.22
C ALA A 75 49.35 -2.69 -9.69
N ALA A 76 50.50 -3.28 -9.41
CA ALA A 76 50.79 -4.71 -9.75
C ALA A 76 50.09 -5.71 -8.79
N PHE A 77 49.66 -5.25 -7.59
CA PHE A 77 48.97 -6.10 -6.62
C PHE A 77 47.44 -5.94 -6.69
N GLU A 78 46.92 -4.86 -7.29
CA GLU A 78 45.50 -4.68 -7.54
C GLU A 78 44.97 -5.69 -8.56
N ASP A 79 45.76 -6.08 -9.51
CA ASP A 79 45.43 -7.09 -10.55
C ASP A 79 45.28 -8.52 -9.99
N LEU A 80 45.76 -8.76 -8.78
CA LEU A 80 45.65 -10.04 -8.06
C LEU A 80 44.36 -10.15 -7.20
N GLY A 81 43.51 -9.14 -7.19
CA GLY A 81 42.18 -9.22 -6.58
C GLY A 81 42.15 -9.33 -5.04
N LEU A 82 43.30 -9.14 -4.35
CA LEU A 82 43.42 -9.35 -2.90
C LEU A 82 43.09 -8.11 -2.06
N PHE A 83 43.02 -6.89 -2.66
CA PHE A 83 42.69 -5.64 -1.97
C PHE A 83 41.88 -4.71 -2.88
N GLY A 84 40.68 -5.14 -3.21
CA GLY A 84 39.69 -4.21 -3.79
C GLY A 84 39.15 -3.32 -2.70
N SER A 85 39.83 -2.25 -2.36
CA SER A 85 39.16 -1.12 -1.69
C SER A 85 38.28 -0.38 -2.73
N LYS A 86 37.18 -1.02 -3.15
CA LYS A 86 36.10 -0.26 -3.74
C LYS A 86 35.70 0.75 -2.69
N ARG A 87 36.04 2.01 -2.91
CA ARG A 87 35.38 3.10 -2.20
C ARG A 87 33.90 2.77 -2.27
N ASN A 88 33.31 2.52 -1.12
CA ASN A 88 31.94 2.02 -1.09
C ASN A 88 31.03 3.18 -1.47
N VAL A 89 30.75 3.33 -2.77
CA VAL A 89 29.90 4.43 -3.29
C VAL A 89 28.51 4.38 -2.63
N ASP A 90 28.14 3.21 -2.08
CA ASP A 90 26.96 3.08 -1.24
C ASP A 90 27.02 3.97 0.02
N ASN A 91 28.22 4.21 0.58
CA ASN A 91 28.39 5.13 1.69
C ASN A 91 28.17 6.58 1.25
N GLU A 92 28.59 6.96 0.05
CA GLU A 92 28.37 8.30 -0.47
C GLU A 92 26.87 8.58 -0.70
N VAL A 93 26.10 7.56 -1.09
CA VAL A 93 24.63 7.64 -1.15
C VAL A 93 24.04 7.98 0.23
N LEU A 94 24.59 7.41 1.31
CA LEU A 94 24.15 7.71 2.67
C LEU A 94 24.59 9.12 3.11
N VAL A 95 25.76 9.57 2.68
CA VAL A 95 26.25 10.93 2.96
C VAL A 95 25.34 11.97 2.31
N PHE A 96 24.92 11.79 1.04
CA PHE A 96 23.95 12.66 0.39
C PHE A 96 22.60 12.72 1.13
N LYS A 97 22.20 11.62 1.79
CA LYS A 97 20.99 11.55 2.63
C LYS A 97 21.22 12.03 4.07
N SER A 98 22.38 12.58 4.40
CA SER A 98 22.64 13.01 5.78
C SER A 98 21.78 14.20 6.17
N ARG A 99 21.31 14.20 7.43
CA ARG A 99 20.56 15.32 8.00
C ARG A 99 21.38 16.61 8.02
N ARG A 100 22.67 16.49 8.32
CA ARG A 100 23.60 17.65 8.40
C ARG A 100 23.65 18.40 7.08
N LEU A 101 23.90 17.69 5.96
CA LEU A 101 23.93 18.31 4.63
C LEU A 101 22.59 18.94 4.28
N MET A 102 21.49 18.24 4.52
CA MET A 102 20.15 18.77 4.21
C MET A 102 19.78 19.98 5.08
N THR A 103 20.21 20.01 6.34
CA THR A 103 20.04 21.21 7.19
C THR A 103 20.79 22.40 6.62
N GLU A 104 22.02 22.19 6.14
CA GLU A 104 22.81 23.25 5.50
C GLU A 104 22.19 23.73 4.19
N VAL A 105 21.69 22.81 3.36
CA VAL A 105 20.91 23.15 2.16
C VAL A 105 19.67 23.97 2.52
N ALA A 106 18.92 23.55 3.53
CA ALA A 106 17.72 24.26 3.96
C ALA A 106 18.04 25.66 4.49
N ARG A 107 19.17 25.82 5.17
CA ARG A 107 19.68 27.12 5.64
C ARG A 107 20.10 28.01 4.48
N ASN A 108 20.89 27.50 3.55
CA ASN A 108 21.42 28.28 2.41
C ASN A 108 20.32 28.75 1.47
N LEU A 109 19.26 27.96 1.30
CA LEU A 109 18.13 28.28 0.43
C LEU A 109 16.95 28.92 1.17
N HIS A 110 17.06 29.17 2.48
CA HIS A 110 15.98 29.69 3.33
C HIS A 110 14.66 28.94 3.15
N LEU A 111 14.74 27.59 3.10
CA LEU A 111 13.56 26.73 2.89
C LEU A 111 12.62 26.70 4.09
N ASP A 112 13.05 27.22 5.23
CA ASP A 112 12.26 27.37 6.45
C ASP A 112 11.13 28.40 6.28
N VAL A 113 11.18 29.24 5.25
CA VAL A 113 10.13 30.20 4.89
C VAL A 113 9.51 29.81 3.56
N SER A 114 8.22 29.46 3.58
CA SER A 114 7.45 29.12 2.37
C SER A 114 6.44 30.21 2.03
N TYR A 115 6.23 30.44 0.73
CA TYR A 115 5.33 31.45 0.18
C TYR A 115 4.27 30.78 -0.67
N THR A 116 3.01 30.79 -0.22
CA THR A 116 1.94 30.13 -0.94
C THR A 116 0.81 31.09 -1.30
N VAL A 117 0.20 30.87 -2.46
CA VAL A 117 -0.97 31.63 -2.96
C VAL A 117 -2.07 30.66 -3.34
N LYS A 118 -3.32 31.08 -3.11
CA LYS A 118 -4.48 30.36 -3.61
C LYS A 118 -4.73 30.71 -5.07
N ASP A 119 -4.59 29.72 -5.95
CA ASP A 119 -4.97 29.80 -7.36
C ASP A 119 -6.21 28.93 -7.57
N GLY A 120 -7.39 29.56 -7.57
CA GLY A 120 -8.66 28.89 -7.57
C GLY A 120 -8.85 28.00 -6.33
N LEU A 121 -8.93 26.69 -6.52
CA LEU A 121 -9.04 25.71 -5.43
C LEU A 121 -7.68 25.16 -4.94
N ARG A 122 -6.59 25.47 -5.66
CA ARG A 122 -5.25 25.00 -5.31
C ARG A 122 -4.48 26.00 -4.49
N THR A 123 -3.61 25.48 -3.62
CA THR A 123 -2.54 26.25 -3.02
C THR A 123 -1.26 26.01 -3.83
N VAL A 124 -0.66 27.08 -4.36
CA VAL A 124 0.55 27.03 -5.17
C VAL A 124 1.70 27.60 -4.36
N GLU A 125 2.81 26.89 -4.29
CA GLU A 125 4.06 27.33 -3.72
C GLU A 125 4.78 28.24 -4.72
N LEU A 126 5.11 29.45 -4.31
CA LEU A 126 5.77 30.43 -5.17
C LEU A 126 7.30 30.35 -5.08
N TYR A 127 7.85 29.96 -3.92
CA TYR A 127 9.29 29.91 -3.66
C TYR A 127 9.98 31.22 -4.10
N THR A 128 10.94 31.16 -5.04
CA THR A 128 11.63 32.35 -5.57
C THR A 128 10.75 33.26 -6.41
N GLN A 129 9.59 32.80 -6.89
CA GLN A 129 8.62 33.59 -7.66
C GLN A 129 7.63 34.38 -6.77
N SER A 130 7.83 34.37 -5.46
CA SER A 130 7.05 35.19 -4.55
C SER A 130 7.26 36.67 -4.86
N PRO A 131 6.24 37.54 -4.87
CA PRO A 131 6.40 38.98 -5.07
C PRO A 131 7.19 39.64 -3.94
N VAL A 132 7.12 39.09 -2.75
CA VAL A 132 7.85 39.62 -1.58
C VAL A 132 8.70 38.52 -0.95
N GLN A 133 9.83 38.91 -0.42
CA GLN A 133 10.69 38.11 0.44
C GLN A 133 10.70 38.73 1.83
N LEU A 134 10.44 37.92 2.84
CA LEU A 134 10.41 38.37 4.22
C LEU A 134 11.62 37.80 4.97
N SER A 135 12.34 38.68 5.65
CA SER A 135 13.41 38.30 6.55
C SER A 135 12.96 38.52 8.00
N PHE A 136 13.33 37.61 8.86
CA PHE A 136 12.93 37.56 10.27
C PHE A 136 14.18 37.58 11.15
N PRO A 137 14.83 38.76 11.41
CA PRO A 137 16.11 38.83 12.11
C PRO A 137 16.10 38.29 13.53
N ASP A 138 14.95 38.35 14.22
CA ASP A 138 14.78 37.90 15.60
C ASP A 138 14.27 36.47 15.74
N ALA A 139 13.95 35.82 14.62
CA ALA A 139 13.34 34.49 14.68
C ALA A 139 14.39 33.40 14.82
N GLU A 140 14.27 32.62 15.84
CA GLU A 140 15.08 31.41 16.05
C GLU A 140 14.77 30.35 14.98
N GLU A 141 15.76 29.52 14.68
CA GLU A 141 15.60 28.42 13.71
C GLU A 141 14.49 27.40 14.11
N ALA A 142 14.20 27.31 15.40
CA ALA A 142 13.19 26.40 15.94
C ALA A 142 11.76 26.99 15.95
N GLN A 143 11.58 28.28 15.64
CA GLN A 143 10.28 28.93 15.73
C GLN A 143 9.40 28.58 14.52
N ALA A 144 8.10 28.42 14.82
CA ALA A 144 7.05 28.19 13.84
C ALA A 144 5.97 29.26 13.93
N PHE A 145 5.72 29.95 12.84
CA PHE A 145 4.65 30.95 12.73
C PHE A 145 4.21 31.16 11.29
N SER A 146 3.06 31.80 11.11
CA SER A 146 2.64 32.22 9.78
C SER A 146 1.99 33.59 9.80
N LEU A 147 1.97 34.22 8.63
CA LEU A 147 1.33 35.49 8.40
C LEU A 147 0.89 35.63 6.94
N LYS A 148 0.04 36.58 6.67
CA LYS A 148 -0.44 36.93 5.32
C LYS A 148 0.21 38.23 4.89
N ALA A 149 0.86 38.25 3.75
CA ALA A 149 1.39 39.45 3.12
C ALA A 149 0.56 39.78 1.89
N VAL A 150 0.04 40.99 1.82
CA VAL A 150 -0.76 41.50 0.70
C VAL A 150 -0.09 42.72 0.12
N PRO A 151 0.54 42.62 -1.06
CA PRO A 151 1.02 43.78 -1.80
C PRO A 151 -0.16 44.68 -2.19
N VAL A 152 -0.13 45.94 -1.81
CA VAL A 152 -1.23 46.90 -2.09
C VAL A 152 -0.85 47.87 -3.19
N SER A 153 0.39 48.30 -3.19
CA SER A 153 0.89 49.28 -4.16
C SER A 153 2.35 49.02 -4.49
N GLY A 154 2.93 49.78 -5.41
CA GLY A 154 4.35 49.67 -5.75
C GLY A 154 5.34 49.97 -4.59
N LYS A 155 4.84 50.34 -3.39
CA LYS A 155 5.67 50.75 -2.25
C LYS A 155 5.22 50.15 -0.89
N GLU A 156 4.05 49.56 -0.81
CA GLU A 156 3.43 49.13 0.47
C GLU A 156 2.91 47.73 0.43
N VAL A 157 3.10 47.00 1.52
CA VAL A 157 2.58 45.65 1.78
C VAL A 157 1.83 45.67 3.12
N ILE A 158 0.66 45.01 3.17
CA ILE A 158 -0.09 44.79 4.43
C ILE A 158 0.24 43.42 4.95
N LEU A 159 0.74 43.37 6.18
CA LEU A 159 0.94 42.13 6.93
C LEU A 159 -0.23 41.91 7.87
N SER A 160 -0.81 40.71 7.90
CA SER A 160 -1.98 40.37 8.71
C SER A 160 -2.06 38.89 9.04
N GLY A 161 -3.00 38.47 9.86
CA GLY A 161 -3.26 37.04 10.14
C GLY A 161 -2.08 36.33 10.76
N PHE A 162 -1.50 36.94 11.79
CA PHE A 162 -0.33 36.41 12.50
C PHE A 162 -0.74 35.19 13.33
N THR A 163 -0.02 34.09 13.18
CA THR A 163 -0.18 32.89 14.02
C THR A 163 1.16 32.49 14.63
N LEU A 164 1.17 32.06 15.87
CA LEU A 164 2.34 31.56 16.57
C LEU A 164 2.04 30.15 17.07
N GLY A 165 2.86 29.16 16.71
CA GLY A 165 2.61 27.77 17.09
C GLY A 165 1.24 27.20 16.63
N GLY A 166 0.66 27.76 15.55
CA GLY A 166 -0.64 27.34 15.02
C GLY A 166 -1.86 28.05 15.65
N GLN A 167 -1.64 28.92 16.66
CA GLN A 167 -2.72 29.72 17.29
C GLN A 167 -2.68 31.15 16.76
N GLU A 168 -3.84 31.71 16.43
CA GLU A 168 -3.98 33.08 15.99
C GLU A 168 -3.69 34.05 17.16
N VAL A 169 -2.87 35.06 16.91
CA VAL A 169 -2.53 36.04 17.91
C VAL A 169 -3.68 37.04 18.08
N ALA A 170 -4.28 37.10 19.24
CA ALA A 170 -5.52 37.86 19.53
C ALA A 170 -5.45 39.36 19.21
N ASP A 171 -4.27 40.00 19.30
CA ASP A 171 -4.04 41.43 19.01
C ASP A 171 -3.36 41.68 17.66
N GLY A 172 -3.38 40.74 16.76
CA GLY A 172 -2.70 40.80 15.44
C GLY A 172 -3.40 41.72 14.44
N LYS A 173 -3.44 43.06 14.73
CA LYS A 173 -3.97 44.04 13.78
C LYS A 173 -3.14 44.06 12.48
N PRO A 174 -3.78 44.31 11.32
CA PRO A 174 -3.06 44.49 10.07
C PRO A 174 -2.03 45.64 10.18
N VAL A 175 -0.78 45.37 9.79
CA VAL A 175 0.30 46.32 9.83
C VAL A 175 0.69 46.68 8.39
N LYS A 176 0.69 47.94 8.06
CA LYS A 176 1.21 48.48 6.79
C LYS A 176 2.71 48.63 6.88
N VAL A 177 3.43 48.16 5.90
CA VAL A 177 4.90 48.19 5.83
C VAL A 177 5.32 48.76 4.49
N ALA A 178 6.25 49.68 4.51
CA ALA A 178 6.92 50.10 3.29
C ALA A 178 7.96 49.05 2.87
N LEU A 179 8.21 48.96 1.55
CA LEU A 179 9.22 48.02 1.05
C LEU A 179 10.61 48.45 1.54
N ASN A 180 11.45 47.45 1.85
CA ASN A 180 12.82 47.62 2.43
C ASN A 180 12.83 48.25 3.83
N ASP A 181 11.68 48.27 4.53
CA ASP A 181 11.60 48.79 5.88
C ASP A 181 11.43 47.67 6.90
N THR A 182 11.83 47.94 8.16
CA THR A 182 11.73 47.02 9.27
C THR A 182 10.54 47.42 10.13
N VAL A 183 9.63 46.48 10.32
CA VAL A 183 8.44 46.64 11.16
C VAL A 183 8.42 45.64 12.30
N THR A 184 7.98 46.08 13.47
CA THR A 184 7.71 45.21 14.60
C THR A 184 6.31 44.64 14.48
N THR A 185 6.24 43.32 14.46
CA THR A 185 5.00 42.55 14.37
C THR A 185 4.84 41.62 15.58
N PRO A 186 3.67 41.03 15.81
CA PRO A 186 3.49 40.03 16.86
C PRO A 186 4.39 38.79 16.78
N VAL A 187 5.00 38.53 15.62
CA VAL A 187 5.94 37.41 15.38
C VAL A 187 7.41 37.87 15.36
N GLY A 188 7.71 39.08 15.81
CA GLY A 188 9.04 39.69 15.84
C GLY A 188 9.21 40.76 14.76
N ARG A 189 10.48 41.26 14.61
CA ARG A 189 10.82 42.20 13.55
C ARG A 189 10.78 41.53 12.18
N VAL A 190 10.14 42.18 11.21
CA VAL A 190 10.00 41.70 9.85
C VAL A 190 10.51 42.71 8.88
N VAL A 191 11.37 42.32 7.99
CA VAL A 191 11.84 43.15 6.86
C VAL A 191 11.19 42.61 5.59
N VAL A 192 10.50 43.46 4.85
CA VAL A 192 9.82 43.12 3.59
C VAL A 192 10.61 43.62 2.42
N VAL A 193 11.17 42.73 1.62
CA VAL A 193 11.97 43.06 0.44
C VAL A 193 11.18 42.70 -0.83
N PRO A 194 11.07 43.56 -1.83
CA PRO A 194 10.44 43.23 -3.09
C PRO A 194 11.33 42.29 -3.89
N SER A 195 10.73 41.27 -4.49
CA SER A 195 11.42 40.41 -5.45
C SER A 195 11.34 40.97 -6.88
N LEU A 196 11.96 40.28 -7.84
CA LEU A 196 11.83 40.56 -9.27
C LEU A 196 10.38 40.39 -9.79
N TYR A 197 9.56 39.68 -9.08
CA TYR A 197 8.14 39.40 -9.41
C TYR A 197 7.18 40.41 -8.76
N TYR A 198 7.66 41.40 -8.04
CA TYR A 198 6.83 42.42 -7.42
C TYR A 198 6.22 43.33 -8.51
N GLY A 199 4.89 43.32 -8.61
CA GLY A 199 4.18 44.13 -9.60
C GLY A 199 2.67 43.93 -9.59
N ASP A 200 1.99 44.56 -10.51
CA ASP A 200 0.51 44.66 -10.61
C ASP A 200 -0.21 43.32 -10.58
N LYS A 201 0.43 42.28 -11.11
CA LYS A 201 -0.11 40.93 -11.13
C LYS A 201 -0.46 40.41 -9.74
N TYR A 202 0.28 40.82 -8.72
CA TYR A 202 0.14 40.35 -7.34
C TYR A 202 -0.54 41.35 -6.40
N PHE A 203 -0.90 42.52 -6.89
CA PHE A 203 -1.58 43.52 -6.05
C PHE A 203 -2.93 42.96 -5.58
N ASN A 204 -3.22 43.15 -4.29
CA ASN A 204 -4.38 42.60 -3.57
C ASN A 204 -4.43 41.05 -3.53
N THR A 205 -3.34 40.36 -3.91
CA THR A 205 -3.24 38.92 -3.78
C THR A 205 -2.69 38.55 -2.40
N VAL A 206 -3.37 37.67 -1.69
CA VAL A 206 -2.93 37.19 -0.38
C VAL A 206 -1.83 36.15 -0.54
N VAL A 207 -0.61 36.50 -0.16
CA VAL A 207 0.52 35.58 -0.06
C VAL A 207 0.58 35.08 1.38
N GLN A 208 0.33 33.78 1.58
CA GLN A 208 0.53 33.13 2.87
C GLN A 208 2.00 32.83 3.06
N VAL A 209 2.62 33.41 4.08
CA VAL A 209 4.00 33.18 4.45
C VAL A 209 4.03 32.31 5.69
N THR A 210 4.76 31.22 5.64
CA THR A 210 4.85 30.27 6.74
C THR A 210 6.32 29.99 7.04
N LYS A 211 6.73 30.28 8.27
CA LYS A 211 8.03 29.86 8.80
C LYS A 211 7.85 28.56 9.58
N SER A 212 8.67 27.59 9.26
CA SER A 212 8.71 26.27 9.92
C SER A 212 10.07 26.06 10.58
N PRO A 213 10.16 25.25 11.65
CA PRO A 213 11.45 24.90 12.24
C PRO A 213 12.40 24.33 11.18
N LEU A 214 13.62 24.86 11.12
CA LEU A 214 14.61 24.47 10.11
C LEU A 214 14.85 22.95 10.09
N GLN A 215 14.87 22.32 11.28
CA GLN A 215 15.08 20.90 11.41
C GLN A 215 13.95 20.07 10.79
N ASP A 216 12.70 20.51 10.94
CA ASP A 216 11.54 19.81 10.37
C ASP A 216 11.53 19.92 8.83
N VAL A 217 11.93 21.08 8.34
CA VAL A 217 12.07 21.30 6.89
C VAL A 217 13.19 20.43 6.32
N ALA A 218 14.34 20.38 7.00
CA ALA A 218 15.45 19.52 6.60
C ALA A 218 15.05 18.03 6.58
N LEU A 219 14.31 17.58 7.60
CA LEU A 219 13.80 16.21 7.66
C LEU A 219 12.82 15.90 6.53
N ARG A 220 11.94 16.84 6.19
CA ARG A 220 10.99 16.68 5.09
C ARG A 220 11.71 16.51 3.74
N PHE A 221 12.70 17.36 3.45
CA PHE A 221 13.46 17.25 2.21
C PHE A 221 14.38 16.05 2.19
N GLN A 222 14.98 15.69 3.32
CA GLN A 222 15.76 14.45 3.47
C GLN A 222 14.91 13.21 3.18
N GLY A 223 13.68 13.15 3.73
CA GLY A 223 12.75 12.04 3.49
C GLY A 223 12.23 11.97 2.05
N GLY A 224 12.13 13.13 1.38
CA GLY A 224 11.72 13.24 -0.03
C GLY A 224 12.84 12.95 -1.03
N LEU A 225 14.11 13.06 -0.61
CA LEU A 225 15.27 12.84 -1.47
C LEU A 225 15.53 11.35 -1.67
N GLN A 226 15.55 10.94 -2.93
CA GLN A 226 15.98 9.60 -3.35
C GLN A 226 17.37 9.70 -3.96
N ALA A 227 18.35 9.07 -3.34
CA ALA A 227 19.69 8.90 -3.87
C ALA A 227 19.91 7.43 -4.19
N THR A 228 20.20 7.10 -5.44
CA THR A 228 20.36 5.72 -5.93
C THR A 228 21.52 5.64 -6.90
N LEU A 229 22.22 4.53 -6.90
CA LEU A 229 23.23 4.25 -7.93
C LEU A 229 22.54 4.06 -9.29
N ALA A 230 23.14 4.63 -10.33
CA ALA A 230 22.65 4.44 -11.71
C ALA A 230 22.75 2.96 -12.13
N ASN A 231 23.80 2.27 -11.66
CA ASN A 231 24.02 0.85 -11.85
C ASN A 231 24.88 0.33 -10.68
N LYS A 232 24.74 -0.95 -10.29
CA LYS A 232 25.53 -1.59 -9.20
C LYS A 232 27.04 -1.55 -9.39
N ALA A 233 27.52 -1.39 -10.61
CA ALA A 233 28.95 -1.29 -10.95
C ALA A 233 29.39 0.15 -11.29
N SER A 234 28.51 1.13 -11.13
CA SER A 234 28.75 2.55 -11.51
C SER A 234 29.05 3.37 -10.27
N THR A 235 29.90 4.36 -10.44
CA THR A 235 30.17 5.44 -9.46
C THR A 235 29.25 6.64 -9.66
N ILE A 236 28.17 6.49 -10.48
CA ILE A 236 27.21 7.56 -10.75
C ILE A 236 26.05 7.40 -9.79
N ILE A 237 25.74 8.48 -9.07
CA ILE A 237 24.59 8.60 -8.16
C ILE A 237 23.54 9.47 -8.82
N ASN A 238 22.31 8.97 -8.89
CA ASN A 238 21.14 9.73 -9.30
C ASN A 238 20.45 10.28 -8.05
N LEU A 239 20.33 11.60 -7.97
CA LEU A 239 19.63 12.33 -6.93
C LEU A 239 18.28 12.76 -7.47
N THR A 240 17.20 12.25 -6.92
CA THR A 240 15.83 12.53 -7.36
C THR A 240 15.03 13.14 -6.23
N LEU A 241 14.35 14.24 -6.51
CA LEU A 241 13.47 14.94 -5.57
C LEU A 241 12.11 15.21 -6.22
N GLN A 242 11.05 14.99 -5.45
CA GLN A 242 9.70 15.35 -5.84
C GLN A 242 9.24 16.57 -5.06
N ASP A 243 8.81 17.63 -5.77
CA ASP A 243 8.34 18.84 -5.14
C ASP A 243 7.19 19.48 -5.95
N VAL A 244 6.41 20.33 -5.28
CA VAL A 244 5.35 21.12 -5.93
C VAL A 244 5.91 22.30 -6.71
N SER A 245 7.12 22.74 -6.39
CA SER A 245 7.84 23.84 -7.08
C SER A 245 9.03 23.27 -7.83
N ILE A 246 9.04 23.47 -9.15
CA ILE A 246 10.13 23.05 -10.03
C ILE A 246 11.45 23.72 -9.64
N PRO A 247 11.53 25.08 -9.52
CA PRO A 247 12.77 25.74 -9.15
C PRO A 247 13.30 25.28 -7.80
N ARG A 248 12.41 25.09 -6.81
CA ARG A 248 12.82 24.64 -5.48
C ARG A 248 13.46 23.24 -5.51
N ALA A 249 12.88 22.31 -6.26
CA ALA A 249 13.47 20.99 -6.41
C ALA A 249 14.85 21.03 -7.07
N GLU A 250 15.01 21.84 -8.12
CA GLU A 250 16.28 22.02 -8.83
C GLU A 250 17.34 22.66 -7.92
N ASP A 251 16.98 23.75 -7.22
CA ASP A 251 17.87 24.43 -6.30
C ASP A 251 18.31 23.54 -5.13
N VAL A 252 17.38 22.77 -4.54
CA VAL A 252 17.70 21.85 -3.44
C VAL A 252 18.71 20.80 -3.89
N ILE A 253 18.53 20.17 -5.04
CA ILE A 253 19.46 19.16 -5.53
C ILE A 253 20.81 19.78 -5.88
N ASN A 254 20.83 20.89 -6.61
CA ASN A 254 22.08 21.55 -7.04
C ASN A 254 22.85 22.07 -5.83
N THR A 255 22.17 22.69 -4.87
CA THR A 255 22.79 23.18 -3.62
C THR A 255 23.29 22.01 -2.77
N LEU A 256 22.57 20.88 -2.72
CA LEU A 256 23.03 19.67 -2.03
C LEU A 256 24.36 19.17 -2.59
N ILE A 257 24.50 19.13 -3.90
CA ILE A 257 25.76 18.75 -4.55
C ILE A 257 26.87 19.75 -4.22
N SER A 258 26.55 21.03 -4.21
CA SER A 258 27.52 22.10 -3.86
C SER A 258 27.97 21.97 -2.41
N VAL A 259 27.02 21.81 -1.46
CA VAL A 259 27.32 21.65 -0.03
C VAL A 259 28.12 20.37 0.21
N TYR A 260 27.78 19.25 -0.44
CA TYR A 260 28.55 18.03 -0.38
C TYR A 260 30.01 18.24 -0.85
N ASN A 261 30.22 18.93 -1.98
CA ASN A 261 31.54 19.21 -2.48
C ASN A 261 32.34 20.10 -1.55
N THR A 262 31.73 21.15 -1.02
CA THR A 262 32.36 22.05 -0.05
C THR A 262 32.78 21.31 1.21
N ASP A 263 31.88 20.45 1.72
CA ASP A 263 32.14 19.62 2.89
C ASP A 263 33.31 18.65 2.66
N ALA A 264 33.33 17.96 1.53
CA ALA A 264 34.41 17.05 1.15
C ALA A 264 35.76 17.77 1.01
N ILE A 265 35.76 18.99 0.44
CA ILE A 265 36.95 19.84 0.33
C ILE A 265 37.44 20.26 1.72
N ASN A 266 36.53 20.67 2.60
CA ASN A 266 36.89 21.06 3.98
C ASN A 266 37.49 19.88 4.76
N ASP A 267 36.93 18.69 4.61
CA ASP A 267 37.48 17.49 5.24
C ASP A 267 38.91 17.19 4.74
N LYS A 268 39.12 17.23 3.42
CA LYS A 268 40.47 17.02 2.84
C LYS A 268 41.44 18.07 3.33
N ASN A 269 41.03 19.35 3.32
CA ASN A 269 41.86 20.44 3.80
C ASN A 269 42.24 20.29 5.27
N GLN A 270 41.33 19.77 6.12
CA GLN A 270 41.61 19.54 7.52
C GLN A 270 42.70 18.47 7.70
N ILE A 271 42.66 17.39 6.90
CA ILE A 271 43.70 16.34 6.92
C ILE A 271 45.04 16.94 6.50
N VAL A 272 45.03 17.70 5.38
CA VAL A 272 46.25 18.33 4.86
C VAL A 272 46.84 19.35 5.85
N MET A 273 45.99 20.16 6.51
CA MET A 273 46.40 21.09 7.55
C MET A 273 47.03 20.38 8.76
N ASN A 274 46.40 19.29 9.23
CA ASN A 274 46.96 18.51 10.34
C ASN A 274 48.33 17.90 9.96
N THR A 275 48.44 17.40 8.72
CA THR A 275 49.69 16.85 8.20
C THR A 275 50.77 17.94 8.10
N SER A 276 50.41 19.16 7.62
CA SER A 276 51.34 20.32 7.52
C SER A 276 51.86 20.70 8.90
N ASN A 277 50.95 20.84 9.88
CA ASN A 277 51.33 21.18 11.26
C ASN A 277 52.31 20.13 11.82
N PHE A 278 52.00 18.85 11.61
CA PHE A 278 52.86 17.75 12.02
C PHE A 278 54.26 17.87 11.43
N ILE A 279 54.38 18.06 10.10
CA ILE A 279 55.66 18.17 9.40
C ILE A 279 56.42 19.41 9.90
N ASN A 280 55.73 20.55 10.07
CA ASN A 280 56.37 21.78 10.56
C ASN A 280 56.91 21.62 11.98
N ASP A 281 56.10 21.02 12.91
CA ASP A 281 56.59 20.75 14.25
C ASP A 281 57.84 19.86 14.27
N ARG A 282 57.87 18.88 13.37
CA ARG A 282 58.99 17.94 13.26
C ARG A 282 60.20 18.59 12.66
N LEU A 283 60.06 19.49 11.65
CA LEU A 283 61.16 20.24 11.06
C LEU A 283 61.86 21.10 12.12
N ILE A 284 61.09 21.81 12.97
CA ILE A 284 61.65 22.63 14.08
C ILE A 284 62.49 21.79 15.02
N VAL A 285 62.01 20.59 15.39
CA VAL A 285 62.75 19.67 16.28
C VAL A 285 64.04 19.19 15.60
N ILE A 286 64.01 18.79 14.32
CA ILE A 286 65.19 18.28 13.60
C ILE A 286 66.18 19.37 13.34
N GLU A 287 65.73 20.60 13.02
CA GLU A 287 66.59 21.76 12.83
C GLU A 287 67.41 22.03 14.12
N LYS A 288 66.72 22.05 15.26
CA LYS A 288 67.39 22.18 16.56
C LYS A 288 68.38 21.08 16.83
N GLU A 289 67.97 19.81 16.62
CA GLU A 289 68.82 18.62 16.82
C GLU A 289 70.02 18.62 15.86
N LEU A 290 69.87 19.19 14.65
CA LEU A 290 70.98 19.37 13.69
C LEU A 290 71.94 20.41 14.16
N GLY A 291 71.45 21.58 14.64
CA GLY A 291 72.29 22.63 15.22
C GLY A 291 73.08 22.17 16.44
N ASP A 292 72.46 21.30 17.30
CA ASP A 292 73.13 20.70 18.45
C ASP A 292 74.30 19.79 18.00
N VAL A 293 74.08 18.98 16.95
CA VAL A 293 75.12 18.08 16.40
C VAL A 293 76.23 18.88 15.70
N ASP A 294 75.85 19.96 14.97
CA ASP A 294 76.85 20.86 14.32
C ASP A 294 77.74 21.50 15.39
N SER A 295 77.18 21.96 16.48
CA SER A 295 77.89 22.49 17.63
C SER A 295 78.80 21.45 18.28
N ASP A 296 78.31 20.20 18.40
CA ASP A 296 79.14 19.07 18.92
C ASP A 296 80.35 18.79 18.01
N ILE A 297 80.16 18.83 16.67
CA ILE A 297 81.26 18.65 15.68
C ILE A 297 82.25 19.80 15.79
N GLU A 298 81.73 21.05 15.83
CA GLU A 298 82.59 22.20 15.92
C GLU A 298 83.43 22.19 17.21
N SER A 299 82.80 21.96 18.36
CA SER A 299 83.47 21.90 19.65
C SER A 299 84.54 20.79 19.73
N TYR A 300 84.14 19.61 19.20
CA TYR A 300 85.09 18.47 19.16
C TYR A 300 86.30 18.72 18.26
N LYS A 301 86.07 19.30 17.03
CA LYS A 301 87.14 19.68 16.12
C LYS A 301 88.05 20.77 16.70
N ARG A 302 87.51 21.75 17.43
CA ARG A 302 88.23 22.79 18.08
C ARG A 302 89.08 22.32 19.25
N GLU A 303 88.54 21.41 20.09
CA GLU A 303 89.20 20.87 21.27
C GLU A 303 90.38 19.96 20.89
N HIS A 304 90.29 19.23 19.81
CA HIS A 304 91.26 18.27 19.39
C HIS A 304 92.16 18.74 18.22
N GLN A 305 92.03 19.99 17.74
CA GLN A 305 92.82 20.57 16.65
C GLN A 305 92.98 19.74 15.41
N LEU A 306 91.86 19.06 14.97
CA LEU A 306 91.86 18.09 13.87
C LEU A 306 91.72 18.81 12.52
N THR A 307 92.79 18.79 11.71
CA THR A 307 92.84 19.20 10.33
C THR A 307 93.29 17.96 9.49
N ASP A 308 92.37 17.46 8.65
CA ASP A 308 92.49 16.53 7.54
C ASP A 308 93.39 15.28 7.67
N ILE A 309 92.72 14.10 7.66
CA ILE A 309 93.41 12.80 7.46
C ILE A 309 92.75 12.13 6.27
N SER A 310 93.26 12.36 5.09
CA SER A 310 92.80 11.75 3.88
C SER A 310 93.91 10.89 3.17
N SER A 311 93.84 9.67 3.07
CA SER A 311 94.11 8.87 1.91
C SER A 311 94.17 7.34 2.10
N GLU A 312 94.33 6.82 3.29
CA GLU A 312 94.36 5.36 3.46
C GLU A 312 92.98 4.73 3.72
N THR A 313 92.02 5.50 3.98
CA THR A 313 90.64 5.16 4.37
C THR A 313 89.66 5.10 3.21
N GLY A 314 90.03 5.47 2.00
CA GLY A 314 89.09 5.67 0.87
C GLY A 314 88.26 4.46 0.49
N MET A 315 88.92 3.25 0.50
CA MET A 315 88.29 2.00 0.08
C MET A 315 87.33 1.41 1.16
N TYR A 316 87.73 1.52 2.44
CA TYR A 316 86.84 1.13 3.53
C TYR A 316 85.75 2.12 3.83
N LEU A 317 86.02 3.38 3.55
CA LEU A 317 85.01 4.48 3.65
C LEU A 317 83.90 4.32 2.64
N GLN A 318 84.16 3.85 1.43
CA GLN A 318 83.15 3.70 0.39
C GLN A 318 82.15 2.59 0.79
N THR A 319 82.64 1.44 1.25
CA THR A 319 81.81 0.32 1.71
C THR A 319 81.10 0.65 3.03
N SER A 320 81.75 1.33 3.96
CA SER A 320 81.13 1.89 5.18
C SER A 320 80.13 2.94 4.88
N SER A 321 80.38 3.79 3.85
CA SER A 321 79.45 4.81 3.40
C SER A 321 78.16 4.20 2.83
N GLN A 322 78.20 3.10 2.07
CA GLN A 322 77.05 2.38 1.57
C GLN A 322 76.17 1.84 2.71
N TYR A 323 76.82 1.04 3.63
CA TYR A 323 76.05 0.52 4.81
C TYR A 323 75.51 1.63 5.67
N ARG A 324 76.18 2.76 5.75
CA ARG A 324 75.82 3.93 6.46
C ARG A 324 74.60 4.62 5.85
N GLN A 325 74.61 4.80 4.54
CA GLN A 325 73.51 5.42 3.81
C GLN A 325 72.19 4.59 3.94
N GLU A 326 72.31 3.27 3.86
CA GLU A 326 71.20 2.37 4.06
C GLU A 326 70.71 2.37 5.54
N GLY A 327 71.63 2.32 6.51
CA GLY A 327 71.27 2.46 7.93
C GLY A 327 70.60 3.77 8.27
N LEU A 328 71.07 4.90 7.68
CA LEU A 328 70.48 6.23 7.82
C LEU A 328 69.03 6.27 7.31
N SER A 329 68.82 5.67 6.14
CA SER A 329 67.45 5.59 5.57
C SER A 329 66.52 4.80 6.50
N LEU A 330 66.95 3.69 7.06
CA LEU A 330 66.18 2.85 7.95
C LEU A 330 65.92 3.54 9.32
N GLU A 331 66.91 4.27 9.86
CA GLU A 331 66.75 5.00 11.14
C GLU A 331 65.78 6.21 10.98
N ASN A 332 65.74 6.81 9.83
CA ASN A 332 64.76 7.85 9.51
C ASN A 332 63.34 7.30 9.50
N GLN A 333 63.18 6.16 8.78
CA GLN A 333 61.87 5.46 8.76
C GLN A 333 61.44 5.00 10.16
N LEU A 334 62.36 4.49 10.99
CA LEU A 334 62.12 4.09 12.36
C LEU A 334 61.67 5.27 13.24
N SER A 335 62.30 6.45 13.07
CA SER A 335 61.94 7.67 13.81
C SER A 335 60.51 8.12 13.47
N LEU A 336 60.13 8.11 12.18
CA LEU A 336 58.80 8.39 11.71
C LEU A 336 57.76 7.37 12.24
N ALA A 337 58.10 6.06 12.16
CA ALA A 337 57.20 5.03 12.69
C ALA A 337 56.97 5.17 14.20
N LYS A 338 58.02 5.48 14.98
CA LYS A 338 57.91 5.73 16.43
C LYS A 338 57.07 6.96 16.72
N TYR A 339 57.20 8.02 15.92
CA TYR A 339 56.41 9.23 16.10
C TYR A 339 54.90 8.92 15.84
N ILE A 340 54.59 8.27 14.76
CA ILE A 340 53.19 7.86 14.47
C ILE A 340 52.67 6.95 15.58
N LYS A 341 53.44 6.02 16.09
CA LYS A 341 53.04 5.20 17.27
C LYS A 341 52.68 6.09 18.46
N ASN A 342 53.52 7.05 18.82
CA ASN A 342 53.30 7.95 19.93
C ASN A 342 52.04 8.80 19.69
N TYR A 343 51.83 9.30 18.48
CA TYR A 343 50.61 10.03 18.11
C TYR A 343 49.34 9.21 18.30
N LEU A 344 49.40 7.93 17.87
CA LEU A 344 48.27 7.01 17.97
C LEU A 344 47.99 6.59 19.43
N THR A 345 49.00 6.56 20.30
CA THR A 345 48.85 6.14 21.69
C THR A 345 48.58 7.28 22.64
N ASP A 346 48.66 8.52 22.17
CA ASP A 346 48.36 9.73 22.99
C ASP A 346 46.85 9.78 23.33
N PRO A 347 46.51 9.72 24.66
CA PRO A 347 45.12 9.83 25.09
C PRO A 347 44.43 11.16 24.67
N GLY A 348 45.21 12.25 24.59
CA GLY A 348 44.70 13.59 24.22
C GLY A 348 44.31 13.69 22.74
N LYS A 349 44.78 12.76 21.91
CA LYS A 349 44.55 12.72 20.46
C LYS A 349 43.72 11.52 20.02
N SER A 350 42.90 10.96 20.91
CA SER A 350 42.15 9.73 20.64
C SER A 350 41.05 9.89 19.57
N SER A 351 40.62 11.10 19.33
CA SER A 351 39.55 11.46 18.36
C SER A 351 40.04 12.35 17.22
N ASP A 352 41.35 12.57 17.12
CA ASP A 352 41.91 13.43 16.07
C ASP A 352 42.20 12.60 14.81
N LEU A 353 42.17 13.30 13.66
CA LEU A 353 42.59 12.72 12.39
C LEU A 353 44.09 12.36 12.46
N ILE A 354 44.41 11.17 12.03
CA ILE A 354 45.80 10.75 11.95
C ILE A 354 46.46 11.46 10.76
N PRO A 355 47.65 12.09 10.94
CA PRO A 355 48.37 12.70 9.80
C PRO A 355 48.52 11.69 8.66
N ALA A 356 48.11 12.05 7.45
CA ALA A 356 48.30 11.28 6.25
C ALA A 356 49.57 11.70 5.50
N ASN A 357 50.11 10.86 4.62
CA ASN A 357 51.33 11.15 3.85
C ASN A 357 52.52 11.49 4.76
N THR A 358 52.71 10.75 5.80
CA THR A 358 53.72 10.98 6.84
C THR A 358 55.13 10.60 6.40
N GLY A 359 55.30 10.01 5.21
CA GLY A 359 56.56 9.57 4.68
C GLY A 359 57.04 8.19 5.17
N ILE A 360 56.16 7.46 5.82
CA ILE A 360 56.39 6.04 6.06
C ILE A 360 56.34 5.30 4.72
N SER A 361 57.36 4.54 4.38
CA SER A 361 57.45 3.82 3.12
C SER A 361 56.56 2.57 3.05
N ASP A 362 55.68 2.33 4.04
CA ASP A 362 54.76 1.21 4.09
C ASP A 362 53.40 1.63 3.60
N VAL A 363 53.09 1.28 2.35
CA VAL A 363 51.81 1.60 1.66
C VAL A 363 50.61 1.09 2.44
N ASN A 364 50.71 -0.06 3.14
CA ASN A 364 49.62 -0.62 3.89
C ASN A 364 49.25 0.26 5.10
N ILE A 365 50.25 0.81 5.80
CA ILE A 365 50.03 1.70 6.93
C ILE A 365 49.40 3.03 6.46
N GLU A 366 49.89 3.58 5.35
CA GLU A 366 49.32 4.79 4.78
C GLU A 366 47.87 4.58 4.31
N SER A 367 47.58 3.42 3.66
CA SER A 367 46.20 3.06 3.29
C SER A 367 45.30 2.93 4.51
N GLN A 368 45.74 2.22 5.56
CA GLN A 368 44.99 2.05 6.79
C GLN A 368 44.75 3.40 7.49
N ILE A 369 45.70 4.31 7.46
CA ILE A 369 45.54 5.66 7.99
C ILE A 369 44.49 6.43 7.19
N GLY A 370 44.53 6.34 5.88
CA GLY A 370 43.54 6.97 4.98
C GLY A 370 42.11 6.47 5.26
N GLU A 371 41.96 5.15 5.35
CA GLU A 371 40.68 4.51 5.66
C GLU A 371 40.15 4.89 7.06
N PHE A 372 41.07 4.92 8.06
CA PHE A 372 40.70 5.38 9.42
C PHE A 372 40.19 6.82 9.41
N ASN A 373 40.90 7.73 8.75
CA ASN A 373 40.52 9.13 8.66
C ASN A 373 39.17 9.30 7.96
N GLU A 374 38.97 8.58 6.85
CA GLU A 374 37.67 8.57 6.16
C GLU A 374 36.53 8.06 7.05
N MET A 375 36.77 6.96 7.77
CA MET A 375 35.80 6.38 8.68
C MET A 375 35.51 7.32 9.88
N LEU A 376 36.50 7.99 10.40
CA LEU A 376 36.38 8.96 11.48
C LEU A 376 35.52 10.15 11.05
N LEU A 377 35.78 10.72 9.88
CA LEU A 377 34.98 11.78 9.31
C LEU A 377 33.53 11.36 9.06
N LYS A 378 33.32 10.14 8.56
CA LYS A 378 31.98 9.54 8.42
C LYS A 378 31.25 9.42 9.77
N ARG A 379 31.95 8.96 10.81
CA ARG A 379 31.40 8.88 12.17
C ARG A 379 30.98 10.24 12.68
N ASP A 380 31.82 11.24 12.53
CA ASP A 380 31.58 12.60 13.04
C ASP A 380 30.40 13.25 12.31
N LYS A 381 30.29 13.03 11.00
CA LYS A 381 29.11 13.42 10.21
C LYS A 381 27.84 12.74 10.66
N LEU A 382 27.91 11.49 11.06
CA LEU A 382 26.75 10.76 11.57
C LEU A 382 26.37 11.19 13.00
N ILE A 383 27.32 11.45 13.86
CA ILE A 383 27.09 11.94 15.21
C ILE A 383 26.42 13.32 15.21
N SER A 384 26.82 14.20 14.28
CA SER A 384 26.17 15.52 14.15
C SER A 384 24.71 15.43 13.71
N ASN A 385 24.28 14.30 13.14
CA ASN A 385 22.96 14.07 12.59
C ASN A 385 22.14 13.05 13.36
N SER A 386 22.70 12.37 14.37
CA SER A 386 22.04 11.26 15.07
C SER A 386 22.57 11.17 16.52
N SER A 387 21.84 10.46 17.35
CA SER A 387 22.28 10.17 18.71
C SER A 387 23.51 9.24 18.71
N SER A 388 24.43 9.45 19.65
CA SER A 388 25.55 8.57 19.94
C SER A 388 25.17 7.10 20.25
N LYS A 389 23.87 6.85 20.53
CA LYS A 389 23.30 5.52 20.74
C LYS A 389 22.83 4.84 19.46
N ASN A 390 22.96 5.50 18.30
CA ASN A 390 22.61 4.89 17.02
C ASN A 390 23.50 3.65 16.79
N PRO A 391 22.93 2.48 16.48
CA PRO A 391 23.72 1.26 16.22
C PRO A 391 24.79 1.45 15.17
N VAL A 392 24.54 2.18 14.11
CA VAL A 392 25.51 2.47 13.04
C VAL A 392 26.70 3.30 13.56
N VAL A 393 26.45 4.26 14.47
CA VAL A 393 27.51 5.04 15.10
C VAL A 393 28.31 4.17 16.06
N GLN A 394 27.67 3.25 16.76
CA GLN A 394 28.35 2.30 17.64
C GLN A 394 29.24 1.32 16.85
N ASP A 395 28.74 0.80 15.74
CA ASP A 395 29.50 -0.06 14.84
C ASP A 395 30.69 0.64 14.22
N LEU A 396 30.54 1.91 13.82
CA LEU A 396 31.64 2.74 13.36
C LEU A 396 32.67 3.01 14.46
N ASN A 397 32.24 3.27 15.68
CA ASN A 397 33.15 3.43 16.81
C ASN A 397 33.93 2.15 17.09
N ASN A 398 33.26 1.01 17.09
CA ASN A 398 33.90 -0.28 17.28
C ASN A 398 34.92 -0.56 16.14
N SER A 399 34.53 -0.25 14.91
CA SER A 399 35.39 -0.40 13.75
C SER A 399 36.61 0.53 13.80
N LEU A 400 36.43 1.79 14.23
CA LEU A 400 37.50 2.75 14.43
C LEU A 400 38.47 2.29 15.52
N ILE A 401 37.98 1.78 16.64
CA ILE A 401 38.80 1.23 17.72
C ILE A 401 39.61 0.03 17.20
N ALA A 402 38.95 -0.89 16.48
CA ALA A 402 39.61 -2.05 15.91
C ALA A 402 40.66 -1.66 14.86
N MET A 403 40.34 -0.69 13.99
CA MET A 403 41.25 -0.19 12.98
C MET A 403 42.43 0.53 13.59
N LYS A 404 42.20 1.41 14.59
CA LYS A 404 43.28 2.07 15.36
C LYS A 404 44.23 1.04 15.96
N GLN A 405 43.71 -0.03 16.57
CA GLN A 405 44.54 -1.11 17.11
C GLN A 405 45.28 -1.83 16.01
N THR A 406 44.67 -2.04 14.84
CA THR A 406 45.32 -2.67 13.69
C THR A 406 46.45 -1.79 13.17
N ILE A 407 46.26 -0.49 13.02
CA ILE A 407 47.28 0.47 12.63
C ILE A 407 48.43 0.43 13.65
N ILE A 408 48.16 0.48 14.97
CA ILE A 408 49.16 0.39 16.02
C ILE A 408 49.99 -0.90 15.86
N ARG A 409 49.34 -2.06 15.64
CA ARG A 409 50.03 -3.33 15.43
C ARG A 409 50.85 -3.34 14.16
N SER A 410 50.34 -2.75 13.08
CA SER A 410 51.08 -2.62 11.82
C SER A 410 52.34 -1.76 11.99
N VAL A 411 52.21 -0.63 12.68
CA VAL A 411 53.32 0.27 13.03
C VAL A 411 54.32 -0.42 13.96
N ASP A 412 53.83 -1.20 14.95
CA ASP A 412 54.71 -1.99 15.82
C ASP A 412 55.51 -3.04 15.04
N ASN A 413 54.84 -3.75 14.14
CA ASN A 413 55.49 -4.71 13.28
C ASN A 413 56.56 -4.07 12.37
N LEU A 414 56.24 -2.90 11.82
CA LEU A 414 57.18 -2.09 11.04
C LEU A 414 58.39 -1.67 11.89
N ILE A 415 58.16 -1.18 13.12
CA ILE A 415 59.21 -0.82 14.07
C ILE A 415 60.13 -2.02 14.37
N VAL A 416 59.52 -3.20 14.62
CA VAL A 416 60.27 -4.42 14.86
C VAL A 416 61.09 -4.80 13.63
N GLY A 417 60.46 -4.76 12.43
CA GLY A 417 61.14 -5.07 11.17
C GLY A 417 62.31 -4.13 10.87
N LEU A 418 62.09 -2.81 11.09
CA LEU A 418 63.12 -1.78 10.93
C LEU A 418 64.28 -1.98 11.93
N ASN A 419 63.96 -2.25 13.20
CA ASN A 419 64.97 -2.53 14.22
C ASN A 419 65.85 -3.74 13.86
N ILE A 420 65.25 -4.81 13.32
CA ILE A 420 65.97 -5.98 12.87
C ILE A 420 66.91 -5.61 11.70
N LYS A 421 66.41 -4.87 10.70
CA LYS A 421 67.22 -4.40 9.56
C LYS A 421 68.38 -3.52 10.03
N ILE A 422 68.11 -2.55 10.90
CA ILE A 422 69.14 -1.65 11.48
C ILE A 422 70.15 -2.44 12.23
N LYS A 423 69.71 -3.43 13.04
CA LYS A 423 70.67 -4.32 13.78
C LYS A 423 71.59 -5.08 12.82
N ASN A 424 71.07 -5.58 11.71
CA ASN A 424 71.85 -6.30 10.72
C ASN A 424 72.84 -5.39 10.00
N ILE A 425 72.39 -4.20 9.57
CA ILE A 425 73.28 -3.20 8.94
C ILE A 425 74.35 -2.70 9.91
N ARG A 426 74.01 -2.43 11.18
CA ARG A 426 74.96 -2.07 12.23
C ARG A 426 76.02 -3.19 12.47
N ALA A 427 75.61 -4.46 12.47
CA ALA A 427 76.52 -5.60 12.61
C ALA A 427 77.53 -5.64 11.42
N GLN A 428 77.09 -5.39 10.19
CA GLN A 428 77.97 -5.31 9.02
C GLN A 428 78.87 -4.07 9.06
N GLU A 429 78.34 -2.97 9.52
CA GLU A 429 79.13 -1.71 9.72
C GLU A 429 80.18 -1.87 10.83
N GLU A 430 79.79 -2.56 11.94
CA GLU A 430 80.71 -2.83 13.06
C GLU A 430 81.86 -3.71 12.61
N GLN A 431 81.57 -4.72 11.79
CA GLN A 431 82.57 -5.54 11.17
C GLN A 431 83.54 -4.77 10.25
N THR A 432 82.94 -3.79 9.47
CA THR A 432 83.78 -2.91 8.65
C THR A 432 84.50 -1.87 9.49
N SER A 433 83.88 -1.38 10.54
CA SER A 433 84.47 -0.44 11.52
C SER A 433 85.60 -1.03 12.36
N ARG A 434 85.53 -2.36 12.71
CA ARG A 434 86.67 -3.10 13.34
C ARG A 434 87.91 -3.15 12.45
N ARG A 435 87.66 -3.14 11.13
CA ARG A 435 88.80 -3.08 10.14
C ARG A 435 89.35 -1.61 10.08
N ILE A 436 88.51 -0.57 10.33
CA ILE A 436 88.94 0.82 10.38
C ILE A 436 89.55 1.16 11.76
N SER A 437 89.29 0.35 12.81
CA SER A 437 89.78 0.65 14.17
C SER A 437 91.28 0.47 14.42
N ALA A 438 92.04 0.27 13.33
CA ALA A 438 93.45 0.55 13.36
C ALA A 438 93.78 2.05 13.29
N VAL A 439 92.75 2.94 13.07
CA VAL A 439 92.85 4.45 12.98
C VAL A 439 92.62 5.05 14.34
N PRO A 440 93.31 6.18 14.72
CA PRO A 440 93.23 6.79 16.03
C PRO A 440 91.80 7.07 16.56
N THR A 441 91.57 6.86 17.86
CA THR A 441 90.32 6.98 18.58
C THR A 441 89.56 8.29 18.26
N GLN A 442 90.27 9.38 18.01
CA GLN A 442 89.71 10.67 17.70
C GLN A 442 88.98 10.73 16.36
N GLN A 443 89.40 9.96 15.36
CA GLN A 443 88.76 9.87 14.04
C GLN A 443 87.43 9.10 14.11
N LYS A 444 87.28 8.11 15.00
CA LYS A 444 86.09 7.36 15.26
C LYS A 444 84.98 8.21 15.87
N GLU A 445 85.29 9.12 16.77
CA GLU A 445 84.32 10.03 17.40
C GLU A 445 83.77 11.03 16.37
N VAL A 446 84.66 11.66 15.56
CA VAL A 446 84.28 12.58 14.49
C VAL A 446 83.33 11.91 13.49
N LEU A 447 83.69 10.71 13.02
CA LEU A 447 82.87 9.93 12.12
C LEU A 447 81.53 9.53 12.72
N SER A 448 81.45 9.31 14.02
CA SER A 448 80.22 8.98 14.71
C SER A 448 79.27 10.22 14.77
N VAL A 449 79.82 11.41 14.98
CA VAL A 449 79.07 12.66 15.04
C VAL A 449 78.69 13.08 13.63
N GLU A 450 79.57 13.04 12.64
CA GLU A 450 79.29 13.27 11.22
C GLU A 450 78.18 12.33 10.65
N ARG A 451 78.14 11.11 11.14
CA ARG A 451 77.07 10.16 10.83
C ARG A 451 75.74 10.66 11.37
N ARG A 452 75.67 11.09 12.62
CA ARG A 452 74.48 11.63 13.24
C ARG A 452 74.04 12.91 12.50
N GLN A 453 74.96 13.78 12.15
CA GLN A 453 74.70 14.94 11.32
C GLN A 453 74.00 14.55 10.02
N LYS A 454 74.60 13.67 9.25
CA LYS A 454 74.11 13.22 7.97
C LYS A 454 72.71 12.58 8.05
N ILE A 455 72.47 11.80 9.10
CA ILE A 455 71.14 11.23 9.39
C ILE A 455 70.11 12.35 9.49
N LYS A 456 70.40 13.38 10.30
CA LYS A 456 69.50 14.47 10.57
C LYS A 456 69.30 15.40 9.35
N GLU A 457 70.36 15.61 8.58
CA GLU A 457 70.29 16.38 7.32
C GLU A 457 69.40 15.66 6.28
N GLU A 458 69.58 14.34 6.07
CA GLU A 458 68.73 13.56 5.15
C GLU A 458 67.26 13.55 5.59
N LEU A 459 67.06 13.42 6.92
CA LEU A 459 65.67 13.46 7.44
C LEU A 459 65.04 14.86 7.28
N TYR A 460 65.86 15.94 7.49
CA TYR A 460 65.40 17.30 7.29
C TYR A 460 65.02 17.59 5.83
N LEU A 461 65.87 17.17 4.88
CA LEU A 461 65.57 17.29 3.45
C LEU A 461 64.37 16.46 3.02
N TYR A 462 64.22 15.28 3.58
CA TYR A 462 63.04 14.43 3.32
C TYR A 462 61.74 15.11 3.80
N LEU A 463 61.72 15.61 5.02
CA LEU A 463 60.56 16.30 5.57
C LEU A 463 60.24 17.59 4.80
N LEU A 464 61.27 18.32 4.33
CA LEU A 464 61.08 19.48 3.51
C LEU A 464 60.41 19.13 2.19
N ASN A 465 60.83 18.07 1.53
CA ASN A 465 60.21 17.57 0.30
C ASN A 465 58.75 17.15 0.56
N LYS A 466 58.46 16.49 1.72
CA LYS A 466 57.13 16.12 2.07
C LYS A 466 56.23 17.35 2.41
N ARG A 467 56.78 18.39 2.96
CA ARG A 467 56.03 19.66 3.17
C ARG A 467 55.60 20.27 1.82
N GLU A 468 56.55 20.34 0.86
CA GLU A 468 56.23 20.88 -0.47
C GLU A 468 55.18 20.03 -1.21
N GLU A 469 55.28 18.71 -1.13
CA GLU A 469 54.30 17.77 -1.66
C GLU A 469 52.90 17.97 -1.05
N ASN A 470 52.86 18.14 0.28
CA ASN A 470 51.61 18.40 0.99
C ASN A 470 50.99 19.77 0.64
N GLU A 471 51.79 20.80 0.48
CA GLU A 471 51.33 22.13 0.02
C GLU A 471 50.78 22.09 -1.42
N LEU A 472 51.42 21.29 -2.30
CA LEU A 472 50.91 21.06 -3.66
C LEU A 472 49.57 20.36 -3.63
N THR A 473 49.41 19.33 -2.78
CA THR A 473 48.15 18.60 -2.60
C THR A 473 47.03 19.52 -2.12
N GLN A 474 47.33 20.44 -1.19
CA GLN A 474 46.37 21.45 -0.73
C GLN A 474 45.83 22.33 -1.85
N ARG A 475 46.71 22.81 -2.72
CA ARG A 475 46.35 23.69 -3.85
C ARG A 475 45.61 22.95 -4.97
N MET A 476 45.80 21.66 -5.09
CA MET A 476 45.19 20.79 -6.12
C MET A 476 43.94 20.04 -5.63
N THR A 477 43.42 20.39 -4.46
CA THR A 477 42.22 19.70 -3.93
C THR A 477 41.01 19.94 -4.85
N GLU A 478 40.60 18.90 -5.54
CA GLU A 478 39.41 18.90 -6.39
C GLU A 478 38.18 18.38 -5.64
N SER A 479 36.98 18.76 -6.14
CA SER A 479 35.72 18.27 -5.63
C SER A 479 35.54 16.76 -5.91
N ASN A 480 35.02 16.04 -4.93
CA ASN A 480 34.77 14.61 -5.05
C ASN A 480 33.63 14.24 -6.01
N ALA A 481 32.64 15.12 -6.11
CA ALA A 481 31.46 14.91 -6.94
C ALA A 481 31.48 15.83 -8.15
N ARG A 482 31.50 15.25 -9.36
CA ARG A 482 31.37 15.96 -10.63
C ARG A 482 29.92 15.84 -11.12
N ILE A 483 29.29 16.97 -11.38
CA ILE A 483 27.97 16.99 -12.00
C ILE A 483 28.10 16.49 -13.44
N ILE A 484 27.38 15.43 -13.79
CA ILE A 484 27.21 14.96 -15.17
C ILE A 484 26.04 15.71 -15.77
N ASP A 485 24.87 15.59 -15.14
CA ASP A 485 23.66 16.30 -15.51
C ASP A 485 23.16 17.13 -14.32
N PRO A 486 22.93 18.44 -14.46
CA PRO A 486 22.32 19.24 -13.43
C PRO A 486 20.88 18.83 -13.18
N ALA A 487 20.30 19.24 -12.07
CA ALA A 487 18.93 18.92 -11.73
C ALA A 487 17.96 19.39 -12.83
N ALA A 488 17.33 18.44 -13.50
CA ALA A 488 16.38 18.67 -14.59
C ALA A 488 15.29 17.61 -14.60
N GLY A 489 14.25 17.83 -15.40
CA GLY A 489 13.18 16.85 -15.54
C GLY A 489 12.03 17.36 -16.41
N SER A 490 11.00 16.51 -16.59
CA SER A 490 9.83 16.89 -17.37
C SER A 490 8.97 17.93 -16.66
N ASN A 491 8.42 18.88 -17.39
CA ASN A 491 7.46 19.85 -16.88
C ASN A 491 6.05 19.27 -16.73
N THR A 492 5.84 17.96 -17.03
CA THR A 492 4.60 17.27 -16.77
C THR A 492 4.58 16.81 -15.31
N PRO A 493 3.48 17.06 -14.57
CA PRO A 493 3.39 16.60 -13.18
C PRO A 493 3.32 15.08 -13.12
N VAL A 494 4.04 14.48 -12.18
CA VAL A 494 4.03 13.03 -11.92
C VAL A 494 2.90 12.62 -10.97
N ALA A 495 2.38 13.55 -10.20
CA ALA A 495 1.23 13.37 -9.33
C ALA A 495 0.36 14.66 -9.31
N PRO A 496 -0.94 14.52 -9.11
CA PRO A 496 -1.71 13.28 -9.11
C PRO A 496 -1.79 12.67 -10.54
N LYS A 497 -1.76 11.34 -10.64
CA LYS A 497 -1.91 10.64 -11.94
C LYS A 497 -3.38 10.70 -12.38
N SER A 498 -3.74 11.72 -13.15
CA SER A 498 -5.14 12.01 -13.53
C SER A 498 -5.85 10.83 -14.19
N MET A 499 -5.15 10.11 -15.09
CA MET A 499 -5.70 8.96 -15.79
C MET A 499 -6.05 7.82 -14.83
N MET A 500 -5.16 7.51 -13.85
CA MET A 500 -5.42 6.47 -12.85
C MET A 500 -6.56 6.84 -11.91
N ILE A 501 -6.64 8.11 -11.50
CA ILE A 501 -7.70 8.59 -10.60
C ILE A 501 -9.05 8.54 -11.30
N LEU A 502 -9.12 8.97 -12.57
CA LEU A 502 -10.33 8.87 -13.37
C LEU A 502 -10.76 7.42 -13.58
N LEU A 503 -9.81 6.54 -13.92
CA LEU A 503 -10.10 5.12 -14.09
C LEU A 503 -10.57 4.49 -12.78
N ALA A 504 -9.91 4.80 -11.67
CA ALA A 504 -10.33 4.35 -10.34
C ALA A 504 -11.73 4.86 -9.97
N SER A 505 -12.07 6.10 -10.33
CA SER A 505 -13.40 6.67 -10.08
C SER A 505 -14.50 5.96 -10.87
N ILE A 506 -14.22 5.55 -12.12
CA ILE A 506 -15.15 4.77 -12.94
C ILE A 506 -15.37 3.38 -12.32
N VAL A 507 -14.28 2.70 -11.96
CA VAL A 507 -14.34 1.39 -11.31
C VAL A 507 -15.14 1.46 -10.00
N LEU A 508 -14.86 2.44 -9.16
CA LEU A 508 -15.56 2.65 -7.90
C LEU A 508 -17.04 3.01 -8.14
N GLY A 509 -17.31 3.87 -9.14
CA GLY A 509 -18.65 4.25 -9.54
C GLY A 509 -19.49 3.07 -10.04
N CYS A 510 -18.88 2.07 -10.66
CA CYS A 510 -19.53 0.82 -11.03
C CYS A 510 -19.65 -0.17 -9.84
N ALA A 511 -18.65 -0.23 -8.98
CA ALA A 511 -18.61 -1.17 -7.87
C ALA A 511 -19.67 -0.88 -6.79
N ILE A 512 -19.93 0.40 -6.50
CA ILE A 512 -20.90 0.81 -5.48
C ILE A 512 -22.31 0.29 -5.80
N PRO A 513 -22.94 0.59 -6.96
CA PRO A 513 -24.28 0.10 -7.27
C PRO A 513 -24.30 -1.44 -7.43
N ALA A 514 -23.23 -2.04 -7.97
CA ALA A 514 -23.10 -3.49 -8.04
C ALA A 514 -23.12 -4.13 -6.65
N GLY A 515 -22.36 -3.58 -5.70
CA GLY A 515 -22.33 -4.04 -4.31
C GLY A 515 -23.69 -3.89 -3.62
N VAL A 516 -24.37 -2.76 -3.83
CA VAL A 516 -25.72 -2.54 -3.27
C VAL A 516 -26.73 -3.55 -3.85
N LEU A 517 -26.71 -3.74 -5.18
CA LEU A 517 -27.59 -4.72 -5.83
C LEU A 517 -27.31 -6.15 -5.38
N TRP A 518 -26.04 -6.50 -5.22
CA TRP A 518 -25.63 -7.80 -4.70
C TRP A 518 -26.12 -7.98 -3.26
N LEU A 519 -25.98 -6.97 -2.41
CA LEU A 519 -26.42 -7.03 -1.01
C LEU A 519 -27.95 -7.16 -0.90
N LEU A 520 -28.69 -6.47 -1.78
CA LEU A 520 -30.15 -6.61 -1.88
C LEU A 520 -30.54 -8.00 -2.39
N ALA A 521 -29.82 -8.58 -3.34
CA ALA A 521 -30.06 -9.91 -3.86
C ALA A 521 -29.81 -11.00 -2.80
N VAL A 522 -28.72 -10.89 -2.04
CA VAL A 522 -28.39 -11.81 -0.94
C VAL A 522 -29.39 -11.68 0.22
N SER A 523 -29.93 -10.48 0.45
CA SER A 523 -30.93 -10.23 1.50
C SER A 523 -32.33 -10.76 1.13
N ASP A 524 -32.58 -11.09 -0.15
CA ASP A 524 -33.87 -11.63 -0.58
C ASP A 524 -33.96 -13.14 -0.36
N THR A 525 -34.54 -13.52 0.75
CA THR A 525 -34.72 -14.92 1.18
C THR A 525 -36.02 -15.54 0.68
N LYS A 526 -36.79 -14.85 -0.18
CA LYS A 526 -38.12 -15.33 -0.60
C LYS A 526 -38.04 -16.30 -1.80
N VAL A 527 -38.90 -17.26 -1.80
CA VAL A 527 -39.19 -18.13 -2.97
C VAL A 527 -39.79 -17.25 -4.09
N ARG A 528 -39.17 -17.22 -5.25
CA ARG A 528 -39.64 -16.42 -6.39
C ARG A 528 -39.92 -17.22 -7.66
N SER A 529 -39.23 -18.32 -7.82
CA SER A 529 -39.24 -19.11 -9.04
C SER A 529 -39.32 -20.61 -8.74
N ARG A 530 -39.61 -21.39 -9.77
CA ARG A 530 -39.57 -22.85 -9.75
C ARG A 530 -38.20 -23.37 -9.31
N LYS A 531 -37.11 -22.78 -9.76
CA LYS A 531 -35.74 -23.18 -9.38
C LYS A 531 -35.50 -23.10 -7.87
N ASP A 532 -36.09 -22.15 -7.20
CA ASP A 532 -35.94 -21.99 -5.75
C ASP A 532 -36.60 -23.18 -4.97
N VAL A 533 -37.54 -23.84 -5.62
CA VAL A 533 -38.32 -24.94 -5.04
C VAL A 533 -37.71 -26.27 -5.42
N GLU A 534 -37.42 -26.50 -6.70
CA GLU A 534 -36.89 -27.79 -7.21
C GLU A 534 -35.50 -28.13 -6.68
N GLY A 535 -34.69 -27.14 -6.30
CA GLY A 535 -33.38 -27.36 -5.67
C GLY A 535 -33.45 -27.88 -4.23
N VAL A 536 -34.62 -27.78 -3.56
CA VAL A 536 -34.77 -28.10 -2.14
C VAL A 536 -35.83 -29.19 -1.90
N LEU A 537 -36.90 -29.24 -2.73
CA LEU A 537 -38.02 -30.14 -2.56
C LEU A 537 -38.02 -31.28 -3.59
N SER A 538 -38.20 -32.49 -3.14
CA SER A 538 -38.42 -33.67 -3.97
C SER A 538 -39.89 -33.88 -4.31
N VAL A 539 -40.76 -32.99 -3.82
CA VAL A 539 -42.22 -33.04 -4.03
C VAL A 539 -42.55 -32.84 -5.52
N PRO A 540 -43.40 -33.66 -6.14
CA PRO A 540 -43.85 -33.50 -7.51
C PRO A 540 -44.44 -32.12 -7.77
N PHE A 541 -43.94 -31.43 -8.78
CA PHE A 541 -44.34 -30.09 -9.13
C PHE A 541 -45.47 -30.10 -10.18
N LEU A 542 -46.66 -29.62 -9.84
CA LEU A 542 -47.80 -29.59 -10.73
C LEU A 542 -47.85 -28.39 -11.69
N GLY A 543 -47.34 -27.24 -11.25
CA GLY A 543 -47.31 -26.05 -12.12
C GLY A 543 -47.14 -24.76 -11.37
N GLU A 544 -47.00 -23.69 -12.19
CA GLU A 544 -46.92 -22.31 -11.70
C GLU A 544 -48.21 -21.55 -12.09
N ILE A 545 -48.73 -20.81 -11.14
CA ILE A 545 -49.86 -19.90 -11.39
C ILE A 545 -49.32 -18.47 -11.38
N PRO A 546 -49.38 -17.75 -12.50
CA PRO A 546 -48.94 -16.36 -12.57
C PRO A 546 -49.74 -15.48 -11.63
N MET A 547 -49.12 -14.36 -11.23
CA MET A 547 -49.80 -13.31 -10.48
C MET A 547 -50.88 -12.69 -11.39
N ARG A 548 -52.12 -12.61 -10.95
CA ARG A 548 -53.19 -11.97 -11.66
C ARG A 548 -52.91 -10.46 -11.82
N ASP A 549 -53.52 -9.85 -12.83
CA ASP A 549 -53.40 -8.40 -13.02
C ASP A 549 -54.07 -7.71 -11.82
N LYS A 550 -53.42 -6.67 -11.29
CA LYS A 550 -53.95 -5.88 -10.17
C LYS A 550 -55.31 -5.19 -10.47
N LYS A 551 -55.67 -5.08 -11.73
CA LYS A 551 -56.94 -4.49 -12.19
C LYS A 551 -58.07 -5.49 -12.10
N ASP A 552 -57.79 -6.77 -12.17
CA ASP A 552 -58.82 -7.82 -12.07
C ASP A 552 -59.05 -8.19 -10.59
N LYS A 553 -60.22 -7.86 -10.09
CA LYS A 553 -60.70 -8.15 -8.71
C LYS A 553 -61.51 -9.41 -8.60
N SER A 554 -61.79 -10.11 -9.73
CA SER A 554 -62.59 -11.31 -9.73
C SER A 554 -61.89 -12.46 -8.99
N GLU A 555 -62.56 -13.11 -8.06
CA GLU A 555 -62.06 -14.29 -7.36
C GLU A 555 -61.99 -15.51 -8.29
N VAL A 556 -62.90 -15.58 -9.24
CA VAL A 556 -62.90 -16.64 -10.29
C VAL A 556 -62.36 -16.01 -11.58
N VAL A 557 -61.20 -16.49 -11.97
CA VAL A 557 -60.47 -16.00 -13.20
C VAL A 557 -60.50 -17.06 -14.33
N VAL A 558 -60.86 -18.29 -14.03
CA VAL A 558 -60.95 -19.35 -15.04
C VAL A 558 -62.33 -19.33 -15.67
N HIS A 559 -62.36 -19.04 -17.00
CA HIS A 559 -63.58 -18.99 -17.79
C HIS A 559 -63.47 -19.95 -18.99
N GLU A 560 -64.60 -20.36 -19.54
CA GLU A 560 -64.69 -21.33 -20.65
C GLU A 560 -63.82 -20.94 -21.86
N ASN A 561 -63.85 -19.68 -22.24
CA ASN A 561 -63.07 -19.12 -23.33
C ASN A 561 -61.84 -18.28 -22.90
N GLY A 562 -61.42 -18.38 -21.63
CA GLY A 562 -60.28 -17.64 -21.09
C GLY A 562 -58.97 -18.04 -21.78
N ARG A 563 -58.29 -17.09 -22.40
CA ARG A 563 -56.97 -17.26 -23.06
C ARG A 563 -55.84 -16.58 -22.32
N ASP A 564 -56.15 -16.07 -21.17
CA ASP A 564 -55.16 -15.42 -20.31
C ASP A 564 -54.21 -16.47 -19.71
N SER A 565 -53.03 -15.98 -19.27
CA SER A 565 -51.98 -16.86 -18.73
C SER A 565 -52.35 -17.57 -17.45
N VAL A 566 -53.28 -17.01 -16.68
CA VAL A 566 -53.76 -17.62 -15.42
C VAL A 566 -54.70 -18.77 -15.71
N SER A 567 -55.70 -18.57 -16.62
CA SER A 567 -56.63 -19.62 -17.07
C SER A 567 -55.89 -20.78 -17.67
N GLU A 568 -54.87 -20.52 -18.48
CA GLU A 568 -54.04 -21.57 -19.10
C GLU A 568 -53.18 -22.30 -18.05
N ALA A 569 -52.65 -21.63 -17.04
CA ALA A 569 -51.92 -22.25 -15.94
C ALA A 569 -52.83 -23.25 -15.20
N PHE A 570 -54.10 -22.90 -14.92
CA PHE A 570 -55.02 -23.85 -14.28
C PHE A 570 -55.35 -25.05 -15.17
N ARG A 571 -55.46 -24.90 -16.49
CA ARG A 571 -55.63 -26.04 -17.43
C ARG A 571 -54.43 -26.97 -17.39
N ILE A 572 -53.19 -26.40 -17.33
CA ILE A 572 -51.98 -27.19 -17.22
C ILE A 572 -51.94 -27.93 -15.90
N VAL A 573 -52.20 -27.26 -14.77
CA VAL A 573 -52.24 -27.89 -13.44
C VAL A 573 -53.28 -29.04 -13.48
N ARG A 574 -54.49 -28.85 -14.01
CA ARG A 574 -55.50 -29.89 -14.13
C ARG A 574 -54.96 -31.09 -14.93
N THR A 575 -54.33 -30.87 -16.08
CA THR A 575 -53.77 -31.92 -16.94
C THR A 575 -52.63 -32.65 -16.21
N ASN A 576 -51.78 -31.94 -15.48
CA ASN A 576 -50.67 -32.53 -14.73
C ASN A 576 -51.17 -33.39 -13.56
N MET A 577 -52.31 -33.05 -12.98
CA MET A 577 -52.91 -33.90 -11.93
C MET A 577 -53.28 -35.29 -12.44
N ASP A 578 -53.63 -35.47 -13.69
CA ASP A 578 -53.93 -36.80 -14.26
C ASP A 578 -52.71 -37.71 -14.23
N PHE A 579 -51.48 -37.19 -14.29
CA PHE A 579 -50.24 -37.95 -14.16
C PHE A 579 -49.96 -38.36 -12.72
N MET A 580 -50.63 -37.75 -11.74
CA MET A 580 -50.48 -38.12 -10.32
C MET A 580 -51.37 -39.30 -9.89
N ARG A 581 -52.18 -39.82 -10.80
CA ARG A 581 -53.02 -40.97 -10.50
C ARG A 581 -52.16 -42.20 -10.23
N VAL A 582 -52.37 -42.80 -9.06
CA VAL A 582 -51.82 -44.11 -8.72
C VAL A 582 -52.63 -45.17 -9.48
N LYS A 583 -51.94 -46.12 -10.15
CA LYS A 583 -52.57 -47.23 -10.91
C LYS A 583 -53.64 -47.87 -10.09
N ASP A 584 -54.85 -48.07 -10.65
CA ASP A 584 -56.03 -48.70 -10.06
C ASP A 584 -56.72 -47.99 -8.87
N LYS A 585 -56.34 -46.73 -8.57
CA LYS A 585 -57.05 -45.92 -7.56
C LYS A 585 -57.71 -44.69 -8.23
N LYS A 586 -59.02 -44.55 -7.92
CA LYS A 586 -59.79 -43.38 -8.41
C LYS A 586 -59.38 -42.16 -7.55
N MET A 587 -58.76 -41.15 -8.17
CA MET A 587 -58.44 -39.89 -7.53
C MET A 587 -59.65 -38.95 -7.60
N GLN A 588 -60.40 -38.85 -6.51
CA GLN A 588 -61.60 -38.03 -6.43
C GLN A 588 -61.46 -36.85 -5.45
N VAL A 589 -60.78 -37.08 -4.32
CA VAL A 589 -60.68 -36.11 -3.24
C VAL A 589 -59.33 -35.42 -3.28
N VAL A 590 -59.35 -34.12 -3.57
CA VAL A 590 -58.17 -33.26 -3.67
C VAL A 590 -58.18 -32.21 -2.57
N MET A 591 -57.22 -32.28 -1.69
CA MET A 591 -57.10 -31.36 -0.55
C MET A 591 -56.06 -30.28 -0.86
N PHE A 592 -56.36 -29.01 -0.50
CA PHE A 592 -55.42 -27.90 -0.61
C PHE A 592 -54.91 -27.47 0.75
N THR A 593 -53.63 -27.30 0.88
CA THR A 593 -53.00 -26.78 2.08
C THR A 593 -51.79 -25.88 1.71
N SER A 594 -51.15 -25.29 2.69
CA SER A 594 -49.96 -24.43 2.48
C SER A 594 -49.14 -24.37 3.77
N PHE A 595 -47.98 -23.67 3.71
CA PHE A 595 -47.17 -23.39 4.91
C PHE A 595 -47.84 -22.28 5.75
N ASN A 596 -48.11 -21.13 5.14
CA ASN A 596 -48.59 -19.94 5.80
C ASN A 596 -50.01 -19.56 5.33
N PRO A 597 -50.78 -18.82 6.14
CA PRO A 597 -51.99 -18.13 5.69
C PRO A 597 -51.68 -17.16 4.56
N GLY A 598 -52.61 -16.97 3.63
CA GLY A 598 -52.43 -16.06 2.50
C GLY A 598 -51.57 -16.60 1.34
N ALA A 599 -51.30 -17.87 1.32
CA ALA A 599 -50.65 -18.54 0.17
C ALA A 599 -51.54 -18.58 -1.08
N GLY A 600 -52.83 -18.34 -0.92
CA GLY A 600 -53.84 -18.37 -2.00
C GLY A 600 -54.44 -19.72 -2.22
N LYS A 601 -54.55 -20.59 -1.18
CA LYS A 601 -55.20 -21.88 -1.24
C LYS A 601 -56.61 -21.78 -1.83
N THR A 602 -57.48 -20.97 -1.20
CA THR A 602 -58.86 -20.75 -1.61
C THR A 602 -58.96 -20.26 -3.06
N PHE A 603 -58.10 -19.38 -3.48
CA PHE A 603 -58.03 -18.90 -4.88
C PHE A 603 -57.65 -20.10 -5.82
N VAL A 604 -56.70 -20.92 -5.42
CA VAL A 604 -56.25 -22.04 -6.28
C VAL A 604 -57.28 -23.17 -6.28
N SER A 605 -57.86 -23.51 -5.12
CA SER A 605 -58.91 -24.57 -4.98
C SER A 605 -60.16 -24.22 -5.77
N MET A 606 -60.64 -22.95 -5.68
CA MET A 606 -61.84 -22.47 -6.35
C MET A 606 -61.66 -22.43 -7.88
N ASN A 607 -60.54 -21.88 -8.36
CA ASN A 607 -60.27 -21.80 -9.79
C ASN A 607 -59.92 -23.17 -10.41
N LEU A 608 -59.33 -24.07 -9.67
CA LEU A 608 -59.16 -25.46 -10.13
C LEU A 608 -60.46 -26.21 -10.17
N ALA A 609 -61.35 -26.06 -9.14
CA ALA A 609 -62.69 -26.58 -9.15
C ALA A 609 -63.51 -26.11 -10.36
N MET A 610 -63.42 -24.82 -10.69
CA MET A 610 -64.00 -24.23 -11.91
C MET A 610 -63.41 -24.85 -13.15
N SER A 611 -62.08 -25.04 -13.22
CA SER A 611 -61.42 -25.68 -14.39
C SER A 611 -61.88 -27.10 -14.65
N PHE A 612 -62.25 -27.86 -13.60
CA PHE A 612 -62.85 -29.19 -13.74
C PHE A 612 -64.31 -29.10 -14.15
N ALA A 613 -65.11 -28.23 -13.54
CA ALA A 613 -66.51 -28.07 -13.87
C ALA A 613 -66.75 -27.70 -15.33
N LEU A 614 -65.86 -26.82 -15.90
CA LEU A 614 -65.89 -26.45 -17.33
C LEU A 614 -65.57 -27.65 -18.29
N THR A 615 -65.04 -28.76 -17.77
CA THR A 615 -64.91 -30.01 -18.55
C THR A 615 -66.08 -30.96 -18.38
N HIS A 616 -67.23 -30.45 -17.95
CA HIS A 616 -68.47 -31.18 -17.72
C HIS A 616 -68.37 -32.26 -16.64
N LYS A 617 -67.37 -32.17 -15.71
CA LYS A 617 -67.29 -32.99 -14.53
C LYS A 617 -68.16 -32.43 -13.41
N LYS A 618 -68.76 -33.30 -12.63
CA LYS A 618 -69.48 -32.93 -11.43
C LYS A 618 -68.47 -32.65 -10.30
N VAL A 619 -68.40 -31.45 -9.84
CA VAL A 619 -67.40 -31.01 -8.85
C VAL A 619 -68.14 -30.46 -7.64
N VAL A 620 -67.64 -30.77 -6.45
CA VAL A 620 -68.02 -30.12 -5.20
C VAL A 620 -66.79 -29.52 -4.54
N LEU A 621 -66.87 -28.24 -4.19
CA LEU A 621 -65.88 -27.50 -3.44
C LEU A 621 -66.35 -27.39 -1.98
N VAL A 622 -65.56 -27.94 -1.05
CA VAL A 622 -65.90 -28.01 0.37
C VAL A 622 -64.96 -27.13 1.17
N ASP A 623 -65.51 -26.22 1.93
CA ASP A 623 -64.74 -25.34 2.85
C ASP A 623 -64.51 -26.09 4.18
N LEU A 624 -63.32 -26.60 4.33
CA LEU A 624 -62.87 -27.27 5.57
C LEU A 624 -62.00 -26.35 6.44
N ASP A 625 -61.85 -25.06 6.04
CA ASP A 625 -61.33 -24.04 6.99
C ASP A 625 -62.44 -23.61 7.95
N ILE A 626 -62.93 -24.55 8.77
CA ILE A 626 -64.00 -24.31 9.72
C ILE A 626 -63.61 -23.37 10.86
N ARG A 627 -62.33 -22.89 10.87
CA ARG A 627 -61.89 -21.86 11.81
C ARG A 627 -62.14 -20.45 11.31
N LYS A 628 -61.99 -20.19 10.00
CA LYS A 628 -62.12 -18.87 9.40
C LYS A 628 -63.20 -18.80 8.31
N GLY A 629 -63.55 -19.95 7.72
CA GLY A 629 -64.48 -19.99 6.62
C GLY A 629 -64.09 -19.09 5.45
N THR A 630 -62.82 -19.16 5.05
CA THR A 630 -62.23 -18.24 4.05
C THR A 630 -62.92 -18.34 2.70
N LEU A 631 -63.21 -19.53 2.24
CA LEU A 631 -63.98 -19.77 1.01
C LEU A 631 -65.40 -19.22 1.15
N SER A 632 -66.08 -19.50 2.26
CA SER A 632 -67.42 -19.10 2.56
C SER A 632 -67.58 -17.54 2.61
N SER A 633 -66.49 -16.82 2.90
CA SER A 633 -66.49 -15.35 2.87
C SER A 633 -66.36 -14.76 1.46
N HIS A 634 -65.88 -15.52 0.49
CA HIS A 634 -65.70 -15.14 -0.94
C HIS A 634 -66.94 -15.45 -1.79
N VAL A 635 -67.86 -16.31 -1.30
CA VAL A 635 -69.14 -16.63 -1.91
C VAL A 635 -70.24 -16.18 -0.97
N HIS A 636 -71.43 -16.61 -1.08
CA HIS A 636 -72.52 -16.17 -0.18
C HIS A 636 -72.37 -16.84 1.20
N VAL A 637 -72.53 -16.07 2.27
CA VAL A 637 -72.46 -16.64 3.64
C VAL A 637 -73.68 -17.51 3.87
N SER A 638 -73.47 -18.76 4.29
CA SER A 638 -74.55 -19.72 4.62
C SER A 638 -74.48 -20.15 6.08
N ASP A 639 -75.58 -20.11 6.78
CA ASP A 639 -75.62 -20.61 8.18
C ASP A 639 -75.61 -22.14 8.27
N LYS A 640 -75.82 -22.84 7.14
CA LYS A 640 -75.73 -24.31 7.02
C LYS A 640 -74.45 -24.69 6.27
N GLY A 641 -73.66 -25.52 6.84
CA GLY A 641 -72.40 -25.95 6.24
C GLY A 641 -71.81 -27.22 6.89
N VAL A 642 -70.51 -27.47 6.58
CA VAL A 642 -69.77 -28.66 7.08
C VAL A 642 -69.87 -28.74 8.60
N THR A 643 -69.75 -27.69 9.36
CA THR A 643 -69.78 -27.68 10.83
C THR A 643 -71.10 -28.19 11.39
N ASN A 644 -72.25 -27.85 10.73
CA ASN A 644 -73.57 -28.34 11.15
C ASN A 644 -73.72 -29.84 10.93
N TYR A 645 -73.19 -30.33 9.82
CA TYR A 645 -73.17 -31.80 9.54
C TYR A 645 -72.24 -32.54 10.51
N LEU A 646 -70.98 -32.08 10.66
CA LEU A 646 -69.99 -32.72 11.53
C LEU A 646 -70.47 -32.77 13.01
N SER A 647 -71.19 -31.69 13.47
CA SER A 647 -71.72 -31.64 14.85
C SER A 647 -73.01 -32.44 15.06
N GLY A 648 -73.58 -33.03 14.01
CA GLY A 648 -74.80 -33.82 14.11
C GLY A 648 -76.10 -32.99 14.16
N ARG A 649 -76.02 -31.71 13.88
CA ARG A 649 -77.20 -30.84 13.81
C ARG A 649 -77.99 -30.99 12.51
N ILE A 650 -77.32 -31.47 11.47
CA ILE A 650 -77.90 -31.74 10.16
C ILE A 650 -77.37 -33.14 9.77
N ASP A 651 -78.27 -34.01 9.43
CA ASP A 651 -77.90 -35.40 8.99
C ASP A 651 -78.02 -35.60 7.48
N ASN A 652 -78.81 -34.76 6.82
CA ASN A 652 -79.00 -34.80 5.38
C ASN A 652 -77.97 -33.96 4.66
N VAL A 653 -77.09 -34.58 3.82
CA VAL A 653 -76.06 -33.92 3.07
C VAL A 653 -76.62 -32.89 2.07
N ASP A 654 -77.84 -33.15 1.54
CA ASP A 654 -78.47 -32.23 0.55
C ASP A 654 -78.79 -30.82 1.14
N GLU A 655 -78.92 -30.68 2.43
CA GLU A 655 -79.23 -29.42 3.08
C GLU A 655 -78.05 -28.52 3.19
N ILE A 656 -76.86 -29.03 3.11
CA ILE A 656 -75.60 -28.23 3.20
C ILE A 656 -74.97 -27.98 1.84
N ILE A 657 -75.45 -28.63 0.75
CA ILE A 657 -74.96 -28.43 -0.60
C ILE A 657 -75.67 -27.23 -1.21
N ARG A 658 -74.87 -26.31 -1.73
CA ARG A 658 -75.32 -25.18 -2.57
C ARG A 658 -74.99 -25.54 -4.01
N GLN A 659 -76.01 -25.74 -4.80
CA GLN A 659 -75.94 -26.19 -6.19
C GLN A 659 -75.65 -25.00 -7.12
N ASN A 660 -74.77 -25.16 -8.08
CA ASN A 660 -74.49 -24.27 -9.19
C ASN A 660 -74.18 -22.83 -8.74
N GLU A 661 -73.57 -22.59 -7.59
CA GLU A 661 -73.38 -21.27 -7.05
C GLU A 661 -72.40 -20.40 -7.88
N LEU A 662 -71.39 -21.01 -8.48
CA LEU A 662 -70.42 -20.31 -9.34
C LEU A 662 -70.56 -20.64 -10.83
N CYS A 663 -70.89 -21.87 -11.18
CA CYS A 663 -71.19 -22.33 -12.53
C CYS A 663 -71.95 -23.65 -12.52
N ASP A 664 -72.52 -24.01 -13.67
CA ASP A 664 -73.14 -25.34 -13.84
C ASP A 664 -72.15 -26.44 -13.47
N LYS A 665 -72.60 -27.46 -12.71
CA LYS A 665 -71.84 -28.63 -12.25
C LYS A 665 -70.76 -28.31 -11.19
N LEU A 666 -70.75 -27.13 -10.61
CA LEU A 666 -69.88 -26.83 -9.44
C LEU A 666 -70.79 -26.48 -8.24
N ASP A 667 -70.87 -27.38 -7.33
CA ASP A 667 -71.59 -27.23 -6.08
C ASP A 667 -70.59 -26.83 -4.97
N ILE A 668 -71.10 -26.09 -3.98
CA ILE A 668 -70.30 -25.62 -2.85
C ILE A 668 -70.89 -26.10 -1.53
N ILE A 669 -70.06 -26.54 -0.63
CA ILE A 669 -70.41 -26.78 0.79
C ILE A 669 -69.61 -25.79 1.64
N HIS A 670 -70.33 -24.85 2.26
CA HIS A 670 -69.75 -23.83 3.11
C HIS A 670 -69.24 -24.37 4.43
N ALA A 671 -68.34 -23.69 5.10
CA ALA A 671 -67.82 -24.07 6.43
C ALA A 671 -68.95 -24.15 7.50
N GLY A 672 -69.91 -23.25 7.41
CA GLY A 672 -70.92 -23.06 8.45
C GLY A 672 -70.43 -22.24 9.64
N PRO A 673 -71.14 -22.19 10.73
CA PRO A 673 -70.75 -21.47 11.94
C PRO A 673 -69.46 -22.02 12.55
N VAL A 674 -68.59 -21.14 13.04
CA VAL A 674 -67.31 -21.51 13.66
C VAL A 674 -67.55 -22.30 14.95
N PRO A 675 -67.04 -23.53 15.04
CA PRO A 675 -67.28 -24.34 16.21
C PRO A 675 -66.23 -24.07 17.31
N PRO A 676 -66.49 -24.38 18.57
CA PRO A 676 -65.56 -24.19 19.66
C PRO A 676 -64.40 -25.24 19.61
N ASN A 677 -64.60 -26.37 18.97
CA ASN A 677 -63.67 -27.54 18.91
C ASN A 677 -63.48 -28.01 17.46
N PRO A 678 -62.83 -27.25 16.59
CA PRO A 678 -62.66 -27.56 15.17
C PRO A 678 -61.93 -28.89 14.92
N ALA A 679 -60.86 -29.16 15.61
CA ALA A 679 -60.01 -30.35 15.40
C ALA A 679 -60.74 -31.66 15.75
N GLU A 680 -61.49 -31.66 16.86
CA GLU A 680 -62.26 -32.78 17.30
C GLU A 680 -63.38 -33.13 16.32
N LEU A 681 -64.05 -32.08 15.77
CA LEU A 681 -65.10 -32.32 14.77
C LEU A 681 -64.53 -32.91 13.47
N LEU A 682 -63.35 -32.41 13.04
CA LEU A 682 -62.68 -32.99 11.86
C LEU A 682 -62.12 -34.40 12.09
N LEU A 683 -61.80 -34.76 13.36
CA LEU A 683 -61.30 -36.07 13.71
C LEU A 683 -62.45 -37.11 13.75
N GLY A 684 -63.70 -36.66 13.93
CA GLY A 684 -64.87 -37.57 14.02
C GLY A 684 -65.18 -38.34 12.73
N ASP A 685 -65.85 -39.52 12.85
CA ASP A 685 -66.17 -40.39 11.72
C ASP A 685 -67.18 -39.77 10.73
N ARG A 686 -67.89 -38.72 11.16
CA ARG A 686 -68.83 -38.01 10.28
C ARG A 686 -68.18 -37.34 9.08
N LEU A 687 -66.91 -36.99 9.17
CA LEU A 687 -66.13 -36.47 8.01
C LEU A 687 -65.96 -37.56 6.95
N GLU A 688 -65.60 -38.76 7.37
CA GLU A 688 -65.43 -39.88 6.45
C GLU A 688 -66.78 -40.25 5.80
N THR A 689 -67.86 -40.23 6.58
CA THR A 689 -69.26 -40.50 6.09
C THR A 689 -69.67 -39.43 5.06
N LEU A 690 -69.41 -38.15 5.33
CA LEU A 690 -69.67 -37.07 4.40
C LEU A 690 -68.88 -37.27 3.05
N ILE A 691 -67.62 -37.53 3.14
CA ILE A 691 -66.78 -37.71 1.94
C ILE A 691 -67.21 -38.99 1.19
N ALA A 692 -67.51 -40.03 1.87
CA ALA A 692 -68.04 -41.29 1.24
C ALA A 692 -69.36 -41.08 0.48
N GLU A 693 -70.27 -40.24 1.01
CA GLU A 693 -71.52 -39.89 0.35
C GLU A 693 -71.27 -38.94 -0.87
N LEU A 694 -70.32 -37.95 -0.74
CA LEU A 694 -69.90 -37.07 -1.84
C LEU A 694 -69.20 -37.85 -2.98
N ARG A 695 -68.42 -38.89 -2.65
CA ARG A 695 -67.76 -39.75 -3.65
C ARG A 695 -68.76 -40.53 -4.53
N LYS A 696 -69.97 -40.73 -4.13
CA LYS A 696 -71.03 -41.36 -4.95
C LYS A 696 -71.64 -40.40 -5.95
N ARG A 697 -71.61 -39.12 -5.69
CA ARG A 697 -72.32 -38.05 -6.44
C ARG A 697 -71.48 -37.24 -7.36
N TYR A 698 -70.17 -37.02 -6.99
CA TYR A 698 -69.26 -36.13 -7.68
C TYR A 698 -68.09 -36.86 -8.29
N ASP A 699 -67.56 -36.31 -9.39
CA ASP A 699 -66.34 -36.77 -10.05
C ASP A 699 -65.11 -36.31 -9.29
N TYR A 700 -65.15 -35.03 -8.76
CA TYR A 700 -64.12 -34.43 -7.98
C TYR A 700 -64.70 -33.75 -6.74
N ILE A 701 -64.01 -33.96 -5.61
CA ILE A 701 -64.28 -33.31 -4.32
C ILE A 701 -63.06 -32.50 -3.98
N ILE A 702 -63.18 -31.19 -4.02
CA ILE A 702 -62.08 -30.24 -3.74
C ILE A 702 -62.23 -29.75 -2.29
N LEU A 703 -61.21 -30.01 -1.47
CA LEU A 703 -61.24 -29.63 -0.05
C LEU A 703 -60.34 -28.41 0.15
N ASP A 704 -60.91 -27.23 0.41
CA ASP A 704 -60.14 -26.04 0.82
C ASP A 704 -59.89 -26.13 2.33
N ASN A 705 -58.63 -26.20 2.73
CA ASN A 705 -58.28 -26.49 4.11
C ASN A 705 -57.30 -25.46 4.68
N VAL A 706 -57.07 -25.50 5.98
CA VAL A 706 -56.15 -24.64 6.71
C VAL A 706 -54.68 -24.89 6.34
N PRO A 707 -53.77 -23.92 6.63
CA PRO A 707 -52.37 -24.17 6.43
C PRO A 707 -51.80 -25.27 7.35
N ALA A 708 -51.11 -26.25 6.76
CA ALA A 708 -50.50 -27.38 7.49
C ALA A 708 -49.32 -26.96 8.37
N GLY A 709 -48.66 -25.83 8.06
CA GLY A 709 -47.55 -25.30 8.88
C GLY A 709 -48.00 -24.60 10.16
N VAL A 710 -49.34 -24.38 10.33
CA VAL A 710 -49.84 -23.61 11.49
C VAL A 710 -50.72 -24.47 12.42
N VAL A 711 -51.50 -25.39 11.86
CA VAL A 711 -52.45 -26.22 12.63
C VAL A 711 -52.50 -27.66 12.15
N ALA A 712 -52.80 -28.57 13.05
CA ALA A 712 -52.86 -30.00 12.76
C ALA A 712 -54.06 -30.44 11.91
N ASP A 713 -55.08 -29.59 11.76
CA ASP A 713 -56.34 -29.90 11.04
C ASP A 713 -56.09 -30.39 9.61
N ALA A 714 -55.10 -29.83 8.92
CA ALA A 714 -54.72 -30.27 7.57
C ALA A 714 -54.27 -31.75 7.54
N VAL A 715 -53.49 -32.17 8.54
CA VAL A 715 -53.05 -33.57 8.68
C VAL A 715 -54.20 -34.47 9.05
N ILE A 716 -55.15 -34.01 9.87
CA ILE A 716 -56.36 -34.75 10.24
C ILE A 716 -57.25 -34.99 9.00
N VAL A 717 -57.50 -33.93 8.21
CA VAL A 717 -58.31 -34.02 6.99
C VAL A 717 -57.63 -34.85 5.90
N ASN A 718 -56.30 -34.92 5.90
CA ASN A 718 -55.55 -35.68 4.90
C ASN A 718 -55.91 -37.20 4.87
N ARG A 719 -56.50 -37.77 5.94
CA ARG A 719 -56.93 -39.17 5.96
C ARG A 719 -58.01 -39.50 4.90
N VAL A 720 -58.83 -38.49 4.49
CA VAL A 720 -59.86 -38.66 3.49
C VAL A 720 -59.45 -38.18 2.09
N ALA A 721 -58.27 -37.58 1.94
CA ALA A 721 -57.75 -37.09 0.68
C ALA A 721 -57.05 -38.17 -0.15
N ASP A 722 -57.23 -38.14 -1.47
CA ASP A 722 -56.52 -38.97 -2.43
C ASP A 722 -55.25 -38.28 -2.93
N LEU A 723 -55.28 -36.95 -3.04
CA LEU A 723 -54.19 -36.11 -3.45
C LEU A 723 -54.15 -34.86 -2.56
N THR A 724 -52.96 -34.43 -2.14
CA THR A 724 -52.76 -33.17 -1.42
C THR A 724 -51.98 -32.17 -2.27
N ILE A 725 -52.57 -31.04 -2.56
CA ILE A 725 -51.91 -29.94 -3.25
C ILE A 725 -51.40 -28.93 -2.24
N TYR A 726 -50.09 -28.82 -2.21
CA TYR A 726 -49.40 -27.86 -1.33
C TYR A 726 -49.11 -26.56 -2.09
N VAL A 727 -49.70 -25.46 -1.63
CA VAL A 727 -49.63 -24.18 -2.32
C VAL A 727 -48.50 -23.36 -1.68
N VAL A 728 -47.49 -23.05 -2.48
CA VAL A 728 -46.41 -22.13 -2.12
C VAL A 728 -46.66 -20.78 -2.78
N ARG A 729 -46.56 -19.68 -2.03
CA ARG A 729 -46.74 -18.33 -2.59
C ARG A 729 -45.41 -17.71 -2.93
N ALA A 730 -45.20 -17.41 -4.21
CA ALA A 730 -44.05 -16.62 -4.68
C ALA A 730 -44.02 -15.24 -4.04
N GLY A 731 -42.83 -14.80 -3.62
CA GLY A 731 -42.56 -13.49 -2.97
C GLY A 731 -43.05 -13.41 -1.49
N ARG A 732 -43.66 -14.44 -0.95
CA ARG A 732 -44.11 -14.45 0.46
C ARG A 732 -43.44 -15.54 1.30
N MET A 733 -43.29 -16.74 0.77
CA MET A 733 -42.67 -17.83 1.49
C MET A 733 -41.16 -17.63 1.58
N ASP A 734 -40.60 -17.84 2.75
CA ASP A 734 -39.15 -17.84 2.95
C ASP A 734 -38.55 -19.18 2.50
N ARG A 735 -37.45 -19.16 1.75
CA ARG A 735 -36.73 -20.36 1.29
C ARG A 735 -36.31 -21.26 2.46
N ARG A 736 -36.01 -20.65 3.61
CA ARG A 736 -35.61 -21.36 4.83
C ARG A 736 -36.72 -22.25 5.40
N ALA A 737 -37.98 -22.05 5.01
CA ALA A 737 -39.10 -22.88 5.41
C ALA A 737 -39.33 -24.06 4.46
N LEU A 738 -38.67 -24.13 3.29
CA LEU A 738 -38.80 -25.26 2.36
C LEU A 738 -38.39 -26.62 2.96
N PRO A 739 -37.30 -26.73 3.74
CA PRO A 739 -36.93 -28.01 4.38
C PRO A 739 -38.02 -28.57 5.29
N GLU A 740 -38.86 -27.75 5.91
CA GLU A 740 -40.00 -28.20 6.72
C GLU A 740 -41.09 -28.81 5.83
N VAL A 741 -41.28 -28.23 4.63
CA VAL A 741 -42.22 -28.78 3.64
C VAL A 741 -41.70 -30.11 3.10
N GLU A 742 -40.39 -30.23 2.83
CA GLU A 742 -39.75 -31.48 2.43
C GLU A 742 -39.92 -32.57 3.50
N LYS A 743 -39.76 -32.22 4.78
CA LYS A 743 -39.95 -33.11 5.91
C LYS A 743 -41.39 -33.65 5.97
N LEU A 744 -42.40 -32.80 5.76
CA LEU A 744 -43.81 -33.26 5.71
C LEU A 744 -44.03 -34.26 4.59
N TYR A 745 -43.38 -34.12 3.46
CA TYR A 745 -43.46 -35.03 2.33
C TYR A 745 -42.75 -36.37 2.62
N GLN A 746 -41.53 -36.34 3.10
CA GLN A 746 -40.71 -37.51 3.40
C GLN A 746 -41.32 -38.34 4.54
N GLU A 747 -41.89 -37.70 5.56
CA GLU A 747 -42.59 -38.38 6.66
C GLU A 747 -43.95 -38.97 6.26
N GLY A 748 -44.39 -38.71 5.02
CA GLY A 748 -45.66 -39.21 4.49
C GLY A 748 -46.90 -38.67 5.23
N LYS A 749 -46.75 -37.53 5.94
CA LYS A 749 -47.84 -36.91 6.70
C LYS A 749 -48.95 -36.38 5.83
N LEU A 750 -48.67 -36.12 4.55
CA LEU A 750 -49.65 -35.72 3.56
C LEU A 750 -49.64 -36.71 2.40
N ARG A 751 -50.82 -37.30 2.08
CA ARG A 751 -50.95 -38.33 1.06
C ARG A 751 -50.77 -37.74 -0.35
N ASN A 752 -49.98 -38.43 -1.21
CA ASN A 752 -49.74 -38.06 -2.58
C ASN A 752 -49.50 -36.54 -2.73
N MET A 753 -48.60 -35.98 -1.89
CA MET A 753 -48.37 -34.57 -1.88
C MET A 753 -47.77 -34.08 -3.19
N SER A 754 -48.27 -32.98 -3.71
CA SER A 754 -47.80 -32.30 -4.92
C SER A 754 -47.81 -30.82 -4.70
N LEU A 755 -47.01 -30.07 -5.45
CA LEU A 755 -46.75 -28.66 -5.19
C LEU A 755 -47.24 -27.79 -6.34
N ILE A 756 -47.83 -26.64 -5.99
CA ILE A 756 -48.15 -25.54 -6.89
C ILE A 756 -47.44 -24.27 -6.39
N LEU A 757 -46.73 -23.60 -7.27
CA LEU A 757 -46.18 -22.29 -7.03
C LEU A 757 -47.17 -21.20 -7.50
N ASN A 758 -47.75 -20.46 -6.56
CA ASN A 758 -48.80 -19.46 -6.85
C ASN A 758 -48.22 -18.04 -6.81
N GLY A 759 -48.62 -17.23 -7.78
CA GLY A 759 -48.31 -15.80 -7.86
C GLY A 759 -46.90 -15.49 -8.36
N THR A 760 -46.44 -16.27 -9.30
CA THR A 760 -45.18 -16.02 -10.01
C THR A 760 -45.25 -14.74 -10.85
N VAL A 761 -44.21 -13.93 -10.80
CA VAL A 761 -44.11 -12.70 -11.58
C VAL A 761 -43.12 -12.94 -12.71
N TYR A 762 -43.64 -13.05 -13.92
CA TYR A 762 -42.76 -13.05 -15.11
C TYR A 762 -42.29 -11.61 -15.34
N LYS A 763 -41.02 -11.30 -15.08
CA LYS A 763 -40.42 -10.04 -15.48
C LYS A 763 -40.46 -9.99 -17.02
N HIS A 764 -41.25 -9.09 -17.57
CA HIS A 764 -41.25 -8.78 -19.00
C HIS A 764 -39.87 -8.21 -19.38
N GLY A 765 -38.96 -9.07 -19.86
CA GLY A 765 -37.81 -8.67 -20.63
C GLY A 765 -38.28 -8.50 -22.08
N ALA A 766 -37.94 -7.40 -22.71
CA ALA A 766 -38.25 -7.08 -24.10
C ALA A 766 -37.55 -8.02 -25.06
N TYR A 767 -37.98 -9.28 -25.14
CA TYR A 767 -37.78 -10.18 -26.30
C TYR A 767 -38.77 -11.35 -26.21
N GLY A 768 -39.53 -11.48 -27.24
CA GLY A 768 -40.45 -12.46 -27.73
C GLY A 768 -40.80 -13.68 -26.95
N TYR A 769 -42.08 -13.95 -26.91
CA TYR A 769 -42.69 -15.22 -26.52
C TYR A 769 -41.87 -16.42 -27.05
N ARG A 770 -41.25 -17.14 -26.12
CA ARG A 770 -40.75 -18.49 -26.39
C ARG A 770 -41.43 -19.40 -25.37
N TYR A 771 -42.63 -19.84 -25.67
CA TYR A 771 -43.22 -21.03 -25.07
C TYR A 771 -42.36 -22.24 -25.50
N GLY A 772 -41.47 -22.62 -24.63
CA GLY A 772 -40.65 -23.82 -24.78
C GLY A 772 -41.05 -24.80 -23.71
N TYR A 773 -42.05 -25.60 -23.95
CA TYR A 773 -42.21 -26.86 -23.27
C TYR A 773 -41.06 -27.78 -23.69
N GLY A 774 -40.01 -27.80 -22.92
CA GLY A 774 -38.91 -28.74 -23.09
C GLY A 774 -39.14 -29.97 -22.29
N TYR A 775 -39.89 -30.92 -22.78
CA TYR A 775 -39.67 -32.31 -22.45
C TYR A 775 -38.40 -32.75 -23.18
N GLY A 776 -37.27 -32.76 -22.44
CA GLY A 776 -36.02 -33.26 -22.93
C GLY A 776 -36.02 -34.80 -22.99
N TYR A 777 -36.22 -35.37 -24.16
CA TYR A 777 -35.55 -36.59 -24.56
C TYR A 777 -34.64 -36.24 -25.73
N GLY A 778 -33.34 -36.36 -25.49
CA GLY A 778 -32.34 -36.13 -26.49
C GLY A 778 -32.36 -37.22 -27.55
N TYR A 779 -32.35 -36.78 -28.84
CA TYR A 779 -31.58 -37.41 -29.90
C TYR A 779 -31.20 -36.36 -30.91
N SER A 780 -29.91 -36.15 -31.07
CA SER A 780 -29.25 -35.33 -32.09
C SER A 780 -29.30 -36.11 -33.41
N TYR A 781 -29.88 -35.54 -34.48
CA TYR A 781 -29.43 -35.76 -35.86
C TYR A 781 -29.56 -34.43 -36.64
N GLY A 782 -28.41 -33.94 -37.07
CA GLY A 782 -28.36 -32.81 -37.99
C GLY A 782 -28.69 -33.27 -39.43
N TYR A 783 -29.39 -32.39 -40.16
CA TYR A 783 -29.20 -32.19 -41.59
C TYR A 783 -29.61 -30.76 -41.94
N GLY A 784 -28.66 -30.01 -42.51
CA GLY A 784 -28.94 -28.73 -43.11
C GLY A 784 -29.53 -28.87 -44.49
N TYR A 785 -30.41 -27.91 -44.84
CA TYR A 785 -30.54 -27.44 -46.25
C TYR A 785 -30.98 -25.95 -46.20
N GLY A 786 -30.17 -25.11 -46.81
CA GLY A 786 -30.49 -23.71 -47.05
C GLY A 786 -31.35 -23.55 -48.30
N TYR A 787 -32.18 -22.54 -48.27
CA TYR A 787 -32.60 -21.84 -49.49
C TYR A 787 -32.78 -20.35 -49.16
N GLY A 788 -31.99 -19.55 -49.83
CA GLY A 788 -32.17 -18.11 -49.85
C GLY A 788 -33.25 -17.73 -50.87
N GLN A 789 -33.92 -16.62 -50.61
CA GLN A 789 -34.37 -15.73 -51.69
C GLN A 789 -34.53 -14.29 -51.23
N HIS A 790 -34.04 -13.43 -52.10
CA HIS A 790 -34.07 -11.96 -52.12
C HIS A 790 -35.47 -11.34 -52.27
N LYS A 791 -35.48 -10.02 -51.90
CA LYS A 791 -36.28 -8.85 -52.41
C LYS A 791 -37.34 -8.37 -51.42
N LYS A 792 -37.44 -7.10 -51.14
CA LYS A 792 -37.08 -5.78 -51.66
C LYS A 792 -36.78 -4.83 -50.51
#